data_5619f311f80841b3312b397ec9513508
#
_entry.id   5619f311f80841b3312b397ec9513508
#
_cell.length_a   1.000
_cell.length_b   1.000
_cell.length_c   1.000
_cell.angle_alpha   90.00
_cell.angle_beta   90.00
_cell.angle_gamma   90.00
#
_symmetry.space_group_name_H-M   'P 1'
#
loop_
_entity.id
_entity.type
_entity.pdbx_description
1 polymer ?
#
loop_
_entity_poly.entity_id
_entity_poly.type
_entity_poly.pdbx_seq_one_letter_code
_entity_poly.pdbx_strand_id
1 'polypeptide(L)'
;MERAVLKKVVLENFMCYAHAEFDFYAITKIMAKNGKGKSTIATAYLWCLFNCDYELKDNPVVRREVDGKSVDDMDTSVELTLDVDGKEVILKKVQKRTYEEVTKDGVTITTVKDPNSYYINSVSKTLKAFNEYLDINMNIFKMCSNINMFLTQKPKEMREYLFSLVKKITDLDIAKSKNGLAELVPLLEKYTYEEIRAMNNEIKKDVDDNAEKLKGQIEEKERDVQLKQAIEVSDLELQKNSLKEQIEDCIAKQTDNDKLMAEYDKASSDILNLKFELSDMSRKANEENVKARRKLESQISNLNYVIEDSKKSISNAEDVVSFDKDKIAEYQKTLDDSRTEWKAEKERVFDENNLICPYCKQEYPEEKKEKLKADFKAHKETELSRITDKGNTAKKMLDEIKGLLVEAEQELADRKQKLEKHLVDLVDLEKQLAELPQEIDVSATEEYKALEQKIAEREEAMHKANDISAIKAELKAQETALRQQLAECESQIARSDTAADEQRLEELRQTRIDSEQNKANAEKILDLLDKLDKAKNEALAEAVNSHFGLVKWQLFEYAKNGNYKSCCIPTVDGKSILTTMSNKGNRILGRVDICNSIQKISGISVPIVLDDSESLSTDNQKKVSEMVDSQLIMLIVNDSEKLEIVEG
;
A
#
# COMPACT_ATOMS: atom_id res chain seq x y z
N MET A 1 19.47 -31.23 -0.24
CA MET A 1 19.19 -30.54 -1.52
C MET A 1 18.32 -31.50 -2.30
N GLU A 2 17.08 -31.08 -2.56
CA GLU A 2 16.15 -31.92 -3.34
C GLU A 2 16.62 -31.96 -4.80
N ARG A 3 16.88 -33.12 -5.33
CA ARG A 3 17.49 -33.29 -6.64
C ARG A 3 16.66 -34.18 -7.54
N ALA A 4 16.32 -33.69 -8.73
CA ALA A 4 15.76 -34.51 -9.80
C ALA A 4 16.67 -34.45 -11.04
N VAL A 5 17.00 -35.57 -11.61
CA VAL A 5 17.81 -35.70 -12.84
C VAL A 5 17.02 -36.55 -13.84
N LEU A 6 16.83 -36.02 -15.02
CA LEU A 6 16.20 -36.72 -16.13
C LEU A 6 17.21 -37.74 -16.70
N LYS A 7 16.87 -39.02 -16.69
CA LYS A 7 17.68 -40.09 -17.24
C LYS A 7 17.23 -40.53 -18.62
N LYS A 8 15.89 -40.63 -18.80
CA LYS A 8 15.33 -41.12 -20.05
C LYS A 8 13.99 -40.49 -20.34
N VAL A 9 13.69 -40.27 -21.60
CA VAL A 9 12.37 -39.91 -22.11
C VAL A 9 11.94 -40.91 -23.16
N VAL A 10 10.72 -41.44 -23.00
CA VAL A 10 10.09 -42.30 -23.99
C VAL A 10 8.83 -41.60 -24.52
N LEU A 11 8.72 -41.53 -25.81
CA LEU A 11 7.63 -40.88 -26.53
C LEU A 11 6.84 -41.87 -27.33
N GLU A 12 5.52 -41.79 -27.26
CA GLU A 12 4.60 -42.56 -28.08
C GLU A 12 3.57 -41.64 -28.70
N ASN A 13 3.42 -41.66 -30.01
CA ASN A 13 2.46 -40.84 -30.75
C ASN A 13 2.48 -39.36 -30.34
N PHE A 14 3.67 -38.81 -30.09
CA PHE A 14 3.86 -37.49 -29.53
C PHE A 14 4.43 -36.52 -30.58
N MET A 15 3.64 -35.56 -31.00
CA MET A 15 4.02 -34.55 -32.01
C MET A 15 4.63 -35.16 -33.28
N CYS A 16 5.93 -35.02 -33.52
CA CYS A 16 6.62 -35.57 -34.68
C CYS A 16 7.06 -37.04 -34.49
N TYR A 17 7.00 -37.59 -33.29
CA TYR A 17 7.48 -38.93 -32.99
C TYR A 17 6.35 -39.95 -32.94
N ALA A 18 6.48 -41.04 -33.72
CA ALA A 18 5.62 -42.23 -33.58
C ALA A 18 6.01 -43.01 -32.32
N HIS A 19 7.29 -43.31 -32.21
CA HIS A 19 7.96 -43.87 -31.05
C HIS A 19 9.39 -43.36 -31.02
N ALA A 20 9.87 -42.96 -29.83
CA ALA A 20 11.27 -42.53 -29.66
C ALA A 20 11.69 -42.70 -28.20
N GLU A 21 12.97 -43.04 -28.01
CA GLU A 21 13.61 -43.11 -26.71
C GLU A 21 14.87 -42.29 -26.70
N PHE A 22 15.09 -41.55 -25.61
CA PHE A 22 16.22 -40.65 -25.48
C PHE A 22 16.82 -40.76 -24.09
N ASP A 23 18.12 -40.97 -24.02
CA ASP A 23 18.89 -40.97 -22.79
C ASP A 23 19.53 -39.59 -22.54
N PHE A 24 19.65 -39.22 -21.27
CA PHE A 24 20.13 -37.94 -20.85
C PHE A 24 21.32 -38.05 -19.89
N TYR A 25 22.23 -37.10 -20.00
CA TYR A 25 23.46 -36.97 -19.23
C TYR A 25 23.39 -35.73 -18.32
N ALA A 26 24.44 -35.52 -17.53
CA ALA A 26 24.55 -34.31 -16.69
C ALA A 26 24.48 -33.03 -17.54
N ILE A 27 25.18 -33.04 -18.68
CA ILE A 27 25.04 -32.06 -19.75
C ILE A 27 24.65 -32.82 -21.01
N THR A 28 23.49 -32.53 -21.55
CA THR A 28 22.98 -33.18 -22.76
C THR A 28 22.87 -32.15 -23.88
N LYS A 29 23.49 -32.43 -25.02
CA LYS A 29 23.30 -31.65 -26.25
C LYS A 29 22.43 -32.43 -27.22
N ILE A 30 21.28 -31.88 -27.58
CA ILE A 30 20.35 -32.41 -28.57
C ILE A 30 20.53 -31.60 -29.85
N MET A 31 21.12 -32.20 -30.84
CA MET A 31 21.55 -31.57 -32.08
C MET A 31 20.83 -32.11 -33.30
N ALA A 32 20.30 -31.25 -34.13
CA ALA A 32 19.73 -31.59 -35.43
C ALA A 32 19.38 -30.32 -36.20
N LYS A 33 19.06 -30.45 -37.48
CA LYS A 33 18.39 -29.39 -38.26
C LYS A 33 17.06 -28.95 -37.65
N ASN A 34 16.59 -27.79 -38.08
CA ASN A 34 15.23 -27.31 -37.72
C ASN A 34 14.16 -28.32 -38.22
N GLY A 35 13.10 -28.45 -37.44
CA GLY A 35 11.99 -29.37 -37.76
C GLY A 35 12.27 -30.86 -37.44
N LYS A 36 13.40 -31.21 -36.88
CA LYS A 36 13.76 -32.64 -36.54
C LYS A 36 13.37 -33.06 -35.12
N GLY A 37 12.53 -32.30 -34.43
CA GLY A 37 11.93 -32.72 -33.17
C GLY A 37 12.73 -32.34 -31.89
N LYS A 38 13.77 -31.51 -31.96
CA LYS A 38 14.51 -31.07 -30.76
C LYS A 38 13.57 -30.46 -29.70
N SER A 39 12.81 -29.44 -30.08
CA SER A 39 11.87 -28.76 -29.17
C SER A 39 10.70 -29.65 -28.75
N THR A 40 10.39 -30.69 -29.54
CA THR A 40 9.43 -31.73 -29.16
C THR A 40 9.88 -32.53 -27.93
N ILE A 41 11.16 -32.83 -27.82
CA ILE A 41 11.71 -33.56 -26.65
C ILE A 41 11.60 -32.67 -25.40
N ALA A 42 11.96 -31.38 -25.52
CA ALA A 42 11.79 -30.41 -24.44
C ALA A 42 10.32 -30.21 -24.04
N THR A 43 9.43 -30.12 -25.06
CA THR A 43 7.98 -30.07 -24.84
C THR A 43 7.47 -31.32 -24.12
N ALA A 44 7.96 -32.49 -24.47
CA ALA A 44 7.55 -33.77 -23.83
C ALA A 44 7.86 -33.74 -22.33
N TYR A 45 9.08 -33.33 -21.97
CA TYR A 45 9.48 -33.17 -20.58
C TYR A 45 8.57 -32.18 -19.82
N LEU A 46 8.35 -30.99 -20.37
CA LEU A 46 7.51 -29.96 -19.75
C LEU A 46 6.02 -30.33 -19.74
N TRP A 47 5.53 -30.96 -20.79
CA TRP A 47 4.15 -31.42 -20.87
C TRP A 47 3.84 -32.53 -19.85
N CYS A 48 4.76 -33.46 -19.66
CA CYS A 48 4.58 -34.53 -18.68
C CYS A 48 4.47 -33.96 -17.27
N LEU A 49 5.37 -33.06 -16.88
CA LEU A 49 5.44 -32.51 -15.52
C LEU A 49 4.47 -31.37 -15.27
N PHE A 50 4.31 -30.45 -16.24
CA PHE A 50 3.66 -29.16 -16.01
C PHE A 50 2.52 -28.84 -16.98
N ASN A 51 2.23 -29.78 -17.90
CA ASN A 51 1.16 -29.63 -18.90
C ASN A 51 1.31 -28.37 -19.80
N CYS A 52 2.53 -27.97 -20.10
CA CYS A 52 2.84 -26.89 -21.04
C CYS A 52 3.84 -27.36 -22.11
N ASP A 53 3.91 -26.65 -23.22
CA ASP A 53 4.94 -26.85 -24.23
C ASP A 53 6.23 -26.08 -23.88
N TYR A 54 7.22 -26.18 -24.75
CA TYR A 54 8.48 -25.47 -24.58
C TYR A 54 8.31 -23.94 -24.70
N GLU A 55 7.33 -23.46 -25.46
CA GLU A 55 7.00 -22.02 -25.57
C GLU A 55 6.16 -21.52 -24.38
N LEU A 56 5.94 -22.37 -23.38
CA LEU A 56 5.18 -22.10 -22.15
C LEU A 56 3.66 -21.95 -22.34
N LYS A 57 3.15 -22.43 -23.47
CA LYS A 57 1.72 -22.46 -23.73
C LYS A 57 1.09 -23.65 -22.98
N ASP A 58 0.11 -23.35 -22.15
CA ASP A 58 -0.63 -24.36 -21.42
C ASP A 58 -1.52 -25.21 -22.33
N ASN A 59 -1.67 -26.50 -22.00
CA ASN A 59 -2.48 -27.46 -22.73
C ASN A 59 -2.18 -27.54 -24.25
N PRO A 60 -0.91 -27.74 -24.64
CA PRO A 60 -0.54 -27.81 -26.04
C PRO A 60 -1.16 -29.02 -26.74
N VAL A 61 -1.36 -28.87 -28.04
CA VAL A 61 -1.72 -29.99 -28.89
C VAL A 61 -0.47 -30.85 -29.10
N VAL A 62 -0.46 -32.02 -28.52
CA VAL A 62 0.73 -32.93 -28.48
C VAL A 62 0.56 -34.19 -29.28
N ARG A 63 -0.66 -34.52 -29.73
CA ARG A 63 -0.93 -35.68 -30.53
C ARG A 63 -0.25 -35.60 -31.88
N ARG A 64 0.31 -36.68 -32.31
CA ARG A 64 0.99 -36.76 -33.60
C ARG A 64 0.01 -36.57 -34.75
N GLU A 65 0.46 -35.85 -35.76
CA GLU A 65 -0.24 -35.70 -37.03
C GLU A 65 0.60 -36.30 -38.17
N VAL A 66 -0.06 -36.96 -39.11
CA VAL A 66 0.53 -37.47 -40.34
C VAL A 66 -0.30 -36.95 -41.49
N ASP A 67 0.34 -36.30 -42.45
CA ASP A 67 -0.33 -35.71 -43.61
C ASP A 67 -1.53 -34.81 -43.24
N GLY A 68 -1.37 -34.01 -42.17
CA GLY A 68 -2.38 -33.08 -41.64
C GLY A 68 -3.57 -33.78 -40.95
N LYS A 69 -3.48 -35.05 -40.67
CA LYS A 69 -4.48 -35.80 -39.90
C LYS A 69 -3.91 -36.29 -38.58
N SER A 70 -4.67 -36.11 -37.52
CA SER A 70 -4.36 -36.61 -36.20
C SER A 70 -4.35 -38.15 -36.17
N VAL A 71 -3.36 -38.75 -35.51
CA VAL A 71 -3.28 -40.17 -35.26
C VAL A 71 -4.10 -40.48 -34.02
N ASP A 72 -5.36 -40.92 -34.21
CA ASP A 72 -6.33 -41.00 -33.14
C ASP A 72 -6.50 -42.45 -32.58
N ASP A 73 -6.02 -43.42 -33.30
CA ASP A 73 -6.06 -44.87 -32.96
C ASP A 73 -5.00 -45.27 -31.93
N MET A 74 -4.09 -44.36 -31.61
CA MET A 74 -3.05 -44.57 -30.61
C MET A 74 -3.12 -43.54 -29.51
N ASP A 75 -2.89 -43.94 -28.27
CA ASP A 75 -2.68 -43.01 -27.16
C ASP A 75 -1.41 -42.20 -27.37
N THR A 76 -1.45 -40.95 -26.96
CA THR A 76 -0.25 -40.13 -26.91
C THR A 76 0.35 -40.24 -25.52
N SER A 77 1.61 -40.61 -25.39
CA SER A 77 2.21 -40.69 -24.06
C SER A 77 3.65 -40.20 -24.02
N VAL A 78 4.00 -39.71 -22.86
CA VAL A 78 5.36 -39.38 -22.46
C VAL A 78 5.67 -40.09 -21.15
N GLU A 79 6.79 -40.79 -21.15
CA GLU A 79 7.34 -41.42 -19.96
C GLU A 79 8.72 -40.83 -19.66
N LEU A 80 8.88 -40.35 -18.43
CA LEU A 80 10.13 -39.79 -17.92
C LEU A 80 10.71 -40.70 -16.86
N THR A 81 11.95 -41.14 -17.05
CA THR A 81 12.72 -41.75 -15.97
C THR A 81 13.56 -40.69 -15.29
N LEU A 82 13.25 -40.43 -14.04
CA LEU A 82 13.95 -39.45 -13.20
C LEU A 82 14.73 -40.16 -12.11
N ASP A 83 15.90 -39.68 -11.81
CA ASP A 83 16.63 -39.99 -10.59
C ASP A 83 16.31 -38.86 -9.59
N VAL A 84 15.57 -39.19 -8.54
CA VAL A 84 15.16 -38.23 -7.49
C VAL A 84 15.86 -38.61 -6.20
N ASP A 85 16.84 -37.83 -5.79
CA ASP A 85 17.69 -38.10 -4.62
C ASP A 85 18.25 -39.52 -4.55
N GLY A 86 18.70 -40.05 -5.70
CA GLY A 86 19.29 -41.39 -5.84
C GLY A 86 18.27 -42.51 -5.99
N LYS A 87 16.97 -42.19 -6.12
CA LYS A 87 15.92 -43.18 -6.39
C LYS A 87 15.37 -42.97 -7.80
N GLU A 88 15.30 -44.04 -8.55
CA GLU A 88 14.68 -43.99 -9.87
C GLU A 88 13.16 -43.97 -9.77
N VAL A 89 12.57 -43.03 -10.46
CA VAL A 89 11.11 -42.83 -10.53
C VAL A 89 10.71 -42.70 -11.99
N ILE A 90 9.72 -43.48 -12.39
CA ILE A 90 9.14 -43.41 -13.72
C ILE A 90 7.82 -42.68 -13.65
N LEU A 91 7.77 -41.49 -14.28
CA LEU A 91 6.57 -40.68 -14.42
C LEU A 91 6.04 -40.84 -15.85
N LYS A 92 4.77 -41.22 -15.98
CA LYS A 92 4.13 -41.36 -17.30
C LYS A 92 2.84 -40.55 -17.35
N LYS A 93 2.70 -39.76 -18.39
CA LYS A 93 1.46 -39.08 -18.73
C LYS A 93 0.95 -39.62 -20.06
N VAL A 94 -0.31 -39.98 -20.06
CA VAL A 94 -0.99 -40.56 -21.25
C VAL A 94 -2.19 -39.69 -21.57
N GLN A 95 -2.29 -39.24 -22.81
CA GLN A 95 -3.45 -38.52 -23.33
C GLN A 95 -4.22 -39.42 -24.27
N LYS A 96 -5.44 -39.74 -23.89
CA LYS A 96 -6.35 -40.56 -24.69
C LYS A 96 -7.30 -39.66 -25.46
N ARG A 97 -7.55 -40.02 -26.72
CA ARG A 97 -8.57 -39.32 -27.48
C ARG A 97 -9.91 -40.01 -27.28
N THR A 98 -10.90 -39.22 -26.93
CA THR A 98 -12.29 -39.69 -26.81
C THR A 98 -13.20 -38.80 -27.61
N TYR A 99 -14.24 -39.41 -28.14
CA TYR A 99 -15.25 -38.72 -28.93
C TYR A 99 -16.55 -38.73 -28.16
N GLU A 100 -17.12 -37.56 -27.99
CA GLU A 100 -18.38 -37.38 -27.29
C GLU A 100 -19.39 -36.70 -28.24
N GLU A 101 -20.52 -37.32 -28.41
CA GLU A 101 -21.61 -36.72 -29.17
C GLU A 101 -22.40 -35.78 -28.25
N VAL A 102 -22.40 -34.52 -28.59
CA VAL A 102 -23.17 -33.47 -27.89
C VAL A 102 -24.24 -32.95 -28.82
N THR A 103 -25.48 -33.18 -28.48
CA THR A 103 -26.62 -32.62 -29.22
C THR A 103 -26.97 -31.24 -28.65
N LYS A 104 -26.75 -30.22 -29.43
CA LYS A 104 -27.10 -28.84 -29.11
C LYS A 104 -28.05 -28.32 -30.20
N ASP A 105 -29.20 -27.82 -29.80
CA ASP A 105 -30.22 -27.26 -30.72
C ASP A 105 -30.65 -28.21 -31.86
N GLY A 106 -30.73 -29.51 -31.58
CA GLY A 106 -31.12 -30.54 -32.56
C GLY A 106 -30.02 -30.95 -33.55
N VAL A 107 -28.81 -30.40 -33.42
CA VAL A 107 -27.63 -30.79 -34.20
C VAL A 107 -26.69 -31.62 -33.31
N THR A 108 -26.42 -32.83 -33.68
CA THR A 108 -25.43 -33.68 -33.01
C THR A 108 -24.05 -33.33 -33.54
N ILE A 109 -23.19 -32.81 -32.65
CA ILE A 109 -21.80 -32.49 -32.97
C ILE A 109 -20.92 -33.48 -32.20
N THR A 110 -20.02 -34.15 -32.89
CA THR A 110 -18.99 -34.96 -32.25
C THR A 110 -17.88 -34.02 -31.71
N THR A 111 -17.76 -33.94 -30.42
CA THR A 111 -16.66 -33.21 -29.75
C THR A 111 -15.53 -34.13 -29.41
N VAL A 112 -14.32 -33.70 -29.69
CA VAL A 112 -13.08 -34.41 -29.34
C VAL A 112 -12.63 -33.96 -27.97
N LYS A 113 -12.33 -34.93 -27.10
CA LYS A 113 -11.72 -34.65 -25.80
C LYS A 113 -10.43 -35.47 -25.69
N ASP A 114 -9.41 -34.85 -25.12
CA ASP A 114 -8.10 -35.43 -24.91
C ASP A 114 -7.76 -35.47 -23.39
N PRO A 115 -8.45 -36.29 -22.60
CA PRO A 115 -8.18 -36.44 -21.18
C PRO A 115 -6.79 -37.00 -20.89
N ASN A 116 -6.16 -36.52 -19.83
CA ASN A 116 -4.86 -36.98 -19.38
C ASN A 116 -5.00 -38.03 -18.24
N SER A 117 -4.21 -39.08 -18.30
CA SER A 117 -4.02 -40.07 -17.24
C SER A 117 -2.57 -40.05 -16.78
N TYR A 118 -2.35 -40.27 -15.49
CA TYR A 118 -1.05 -40.15 -14.87
C TYR A 118 -0.64 -41.44 -14.18
N TYR A 119 0.62 -41.82 -14.33
CA TYR A 119 1.15 -43.04 -13.75
C TYR A 119 2.51 -42.76 -13.10
N ILE A 120 2.75 -43.40 -11.97
CA ILE A 120 4.04 -43.41 -11.27
C ILE A 120 4.47 -44.85 -11.08
N ASN A 121 5.64 -45.21 -11.61
CA ASN A 121 6.13 -46.59 -11.62
C ASN A 121 5.04 -47.59 -12.09
N SER A 122 4.38 -47.25 -13.20
CA SER A 122 3.27 -47.99 -13.82
C SER A 122 1.96 -48.01 -13.02
N VAL A 123 1.87 -47.39 -11.87
CA VAL A 123 0.64 -47.32 -11.05
C VAL A 123 -0.12 -46.05 -11.38
N SER A 124 -1.41 -46.15 -11.74
CA SER A 124 -2.27 -44.99 -12.01
C SER A 124 -2.43 -44.10 -10.77
N LYS A 125 -2.35 -42.82 -10.99
CA LYS A 125 -2.44 -41.78 -9.94
C LYS A 125 -3.36 -40.64 -10.37
N THR A 126 -3.90 -39.94 -9.39
CA THR A 126 -4.55 -38.63 -9.63
C THR A 126 -3.49 -37.56 -9.98
N LEU A 127 -3.88 -36.49 -10.66
CA LEU A 127 -2.97 -35.38 -10.96
C LEU A 127 -2.32 -34.82 -9.67
N LYS A 128 -3.10 -34.71 -8.59
CA LYS A 128 -2.59 -34.25 -7.31
C LYS A 128 -1.47 -35.13 -6.77
N ALA A 129 -1.73 -36.44 -6.70
CA ALA A 129 -0.74 -37.43 -6.24
C ALA A 129 0.48 -37.50 -7.17
N PHE A 130 0.30 -37.28 -8.47
CA PHE A 130 1.39 -37.22 -9.44
C PHE A 130 2.30 -35.99 -9.18
N ASN A 131 1.72 -34.82 -8.97
CA ASN A 131 2.46 -33.58 -8.73
C ASN A 131 3.17 -33.58 -7.35
N GLU A 132 2.57 -34.21 -6.34
CA GLU A 132 3.12 -34.23 -4.98
C GLU A 132 4.14 -35.38 -4.77
N TYR A 133 4.24 -36.30 -5.70
CA TYR A 133 5.05 -37.53 -5.50
C TYR A 133 6.55 -37.25 -5.40
N LEU A 134 7.06 -36.29 -6.13
CA LEU A 134 8.50 -36.01 -6.15
C LEU A 134 9.00 -35.33 -4.85
N ASP A 135 8.08 -34.90 -3.99
CA ASP A 135 8.40 -34.13 -2.76
C ASP A 135 9.32 -32.93 -3.02
N ILE A 136 9.21 -32.36 -4.21
CA ILE A 136 9.93 -31.14 -4.65
C ILE A 136 8.90 -30.03 -4.84
N ASN A 137 9.27 -28.81 -4.51
CA ASN A 137 8.41 -27.66 -4.80
C ASN A 137 8.18 -27.50 -6.32
N MET A 138 7.03 -28.01 -6.80
CA MET A 138 6.71 -28.05 -8.23
C MET A 138 6.63 -26.67 -8.87
N ASN A 139 6.33 -25.62 -8.13
CA ASN A 139 6.34 -24.26 -8.66
C ASN A 139 7.77 -23.80 -8.97
N ILE A 140 8.70 -24.05 -8.07
CA ILE A 140 10.11 -23.75 -8.28
C ILE A 140 10.69 -24.67 -9.35
N PHE A 141 10.33 -25.94 -9.32
CA PHE A 141 10.72 -26.90 -10.35
C PHE A 141 10.30 -26.38 -11.73
N LYS A 142 9.03 -26.01 -11.89
CA LYS A 142 8.50 -25.45 -13.13
C LYS A 142 9.27 -24.19 -13.55
N MET A 143 9.48 -23.25 -12.62
CA MET A 143 10.21 -22.00 -12.90
C MET A 143 11.65 -22.22 -13.40
N CYS A 144 12.30 -23.29 -12.94
CA CYS A 144 13.68 -23.59 -13.28
C CYS A 144 13.87 -24.54 -14.46
N SER A 145 12.82 -25.28 -14.86
CA SER A 145 12.91 -26.25 -15.95
C SER A 145 13.03 -25.64 -17.34
N ASN A 146 12.58 -24.40 -17.52
CA ASN A 146 12.71 -23.67 -18.76
C ASN A 146 13.24 -22.27 -18.46
N ILE A 147 14.30 -21.87 -19.12
CA ILE A 147 14.97 -20.57 -18.88
C ILE A 147 14.08 -19.34 -19.08
N ASN A 148 12.95 -19.47 -19.74
CA ASN A 148 12.03 -18.38 -19.96
C ASN A 148 10.92 -18.32 -18.88
N MET A 149 10.65 -19.41 -18.17
CA MET A 149 9.47 -19.58 -17.33
C MET A 149 9.34 -18.50 -16.24
N PHE A 150 10.41 -18.22 -15.51
CA PHE A 150 10.39 -17.18 -14.49
C PHE A 150 10.02 -15.82 -15.07
N LEU A 151 10.52 -15.50 -16.25
CA LEU A 151 10.34 -14.20 -16.90
C LEU A 151 8.96 -14.02 -17.58
N THR A 152 8.12 -15.05 -17.63
CA THR A 152 6.73 -14.94 -18.10
C THR A 152 5.78 -14.41 -17.02
N GLN A 153 6.22 -14.43 -15.77
CA GLN A 153 5.43 -13.91 -14.66
C GLN A 153 5.29 -12.38 -14.75
N LYS A 154 4.25 -11.84 -14.13
CA LYS A 154 4.10 -10.39 -14.04
C LYS A 154 5.25 -9.77 -13.24
N PRO A 155 5.71 -8.56 -13.58
CA PRO A 155 6.81 -7.90 -12.87
C PRO A 155 6.59 -7.81 -11.35
N LYS A 156 5.36 -7.66 -10.90
CA LYS A 156 5.00 -7.66 -9.48
C LYS A 156 5.27 -9.01 -8.81
N GLU A 157 4.83 -10.09 -9.44
CA GLU A 157 5.00 -11.45 -8.93
C GLU A 157 6.49 -11.85 -8.87
N MET A 158 7.25 -11.55 -9.93
CA MET A 158 8.71 -11.74 -9.95
C MET A 158 9.39 -10.98 -8.80
N ARG A 159 9.01 -9.73 -8.59
CA ARG A 159 9.58 -8.88 -7.54
C ARG A 159 9.27 -9.41 -6.14
N GLU A 160 8.03 -9.82 -5.89
CA GLU A 160 7.63 -10.42 -4.62
C GLU A 160 8.40 -11.71 -4.33
N TYR A 161 8.58 -12.55 -5.35
CA TYR A 161 9.38 -13.75 -5.23
C TYR A 161 10.85 -13.41 -4.91
N LEU A 162 11.48 -12.48 -5.63
CA LEU A 162 12.88 -12.09 -5.39
C LEU A 162 13.07 -11.53 -3.97
N PHE A 163 12.13 -10.77 -3.45
CA PHE A 163 12.19 -10.26 -2.07
C PHE A 163 11.98 -11.36 -1.03
N SER A 164 11.26 -12.42 -1.35
CA SER A 164 11.13 -13.58 -0.46
C SER A 164 12.43 -14.35 -0.27
N LEU A 165 13.40 -14.19 -1.19
CA LEU A 165 14.72 -14.86 -1.13
C LEU A 165 15.69 -14.19 -0.16
N VAL A 166 15.44 -12.95 0.25
CA VAL A 166 16.33 -12.17 1.09
C VAL A 166 15.80 -12.01 2.52
N LYS A 167 16.70 -11.87 3.47
CA LYS A 167 16.31 -11.57 4.85
C LYS A 167 15.57 -10.25 4.91
N LYS A 168 14.57 -10.18 5.76
CA LYS A 168 13.84 -8.93 6.00
C LYS A 168 14.79 -7.86 6.53
N ILE A 169 14.96 -6.80 5.74
CA ILE A 169 15.77 -5.63 6.10
C ILE A 169 14.83 -4.62 6.74
N THR A 170 15.13 -4.22 7.98
CA THR A 170 14.32 -3.22 8.70
C THR A 170 14.85 -1.80 8.45
N ASP A 171 13.98 -0.81 8.59
CA ASP A 171 14.35 0.60 8.49
C ASP A 171 15.41 0.98 9.52
N LEU A 172 15.29 0.41 10.72
CA LEU A 172 16.25 0.61 11.81
C LEU A 172 17.64 0.05 11.48
N ASP A 173 17.72 -1.13 10.85
CA ASP A 173 18.99 -1.72 10.44
C ASP A 173 19.70 -0.84 9.41
N ILE A 174 18.96 -0.31 8.44
CA ILE A 174 19.49 0.61 7.43
C ILE A 174 19.96 1.91 8.09
N ALA A 175 19.15 2.50 8.97
CA ALA A 175 19.50 3.74 9.66
C ALA A 175 20.77 3.60 10.50
N LYS A 176 20.96 2.46 11.17
CA LYS A 176 22.17 2.14 11.93
C LYS A 176 23.40 1.90 11.06
N SER A 177 23.21 1.41 9.85
CA SER A 177 24.33 1.06 8.95
C SER A 177 24.87 2.23 8.12
N LYS A 178 24.11 3.32 7.95
CA LYS A 178 24.43 4.46 7.10
C LYS A 178 24.72 5.71 7.92
N ASN A 179 25.95 6.21 7.88
CA ASN A 179 26.41 7.36 8.69
C ASN A 179 25.55 8.63 8.54
N GLY A 180 24.89 8.84 7.40
CA GLY A 180 24.02 9.99 7.16
C GLY A 180 22.60 9.87 7.72
N LEU A 181 22.24 8.75 8.34
CA LEU A 181 20.87 8.47 8.82
C LEU A 181 20.79 8.31 10.35
N ALA A 182 21.87 8.59 11.05
CA ALA A 182 21.96 8.40 12.51
C ALA A 182 20.88 9.15 13.30
N GLU A 183 20.43 10.31 12.80
CA GLU A 183 19.38 11.11 13.44
C GLU A 183 18.00 10.43 13.40
N LEU A 184 17.77 9.49 12.47
CA LEU A 184 16.54 8.71 12.42
C LEU A 184 16.49 7.56 13.42
N VAL A 185 17.64 7.07 13.92
CA VAL A 185 17.70 5.90 14.78
C VAL A 185 16.80 6.04 16.02
N PRO A 186 16.90 7.13 16.83
CA PRO A 186 16.07 7.28 18.02
C PRO A 186 14.57 7.45 17.69
N LEU A 187 14.23 7.89 16.49
CA LEU A 187 12.86 8.00 16.04
C LEU A 187 12.31 6.63 15.63
N LEU A 188 13.08 5.86 14.86
CA LEU A 188 12.72 4.51 14.38
C LEU A 188 12.68 3.46 15.52
N GLU A 189 13.30 3.71 16.65
CA GLU A 189 13.15 2.87 17.84
C GLU A 189 11.79 3.04 18.53
N LYS A 190 11.08 4.15 18.26
CA LYS A 190 9.80 4.49 18.90
C LYS A 190 8.63 4.46 17.95
N TYR A 191 8.85 4.79 16.70
CA TYR A 191 7.82 4.99 15.68
C TYR A 191 8.19 4.28 14.38
N THR A 192 7.20 3.94 13.59
CA THR A 192 7.38 3.43 12.24
C THR A 192 7.77 4.54 11.26
N TYR A 193 8.30 4.15 10.11
CA TYR A 193 8.61 5.08 9.01
C TYR A 193 7.39 5.95 8.64
N GLU A 194 6.22 5.34 8.53
CA GLU A 194 4.97 6.01 8.16
C GLU A 194 4.53 7.01 9.24
N GLU A 195 4.65 6.65 10.50
CA GLU A 195 4.31 7.55 11.61
C GLU A 195 5.25 8.75 11.66
N ILE A 196 6.56 8.54 11.54
CA ILE A 196 7.54 9.65 11.49
C ILE A 196 7.24 10.58 10.31
N ARG A 197 6.95 10.01 9.15
CA ARG A 197 6.62 10.78 7.95
C ARG A 197 5.33 11.57 8.12
N ALA A 198 4.29 10.95 8.68
CA ALA A 198 3.02 11.60 8.95
C ALA A 198 3.17 12.79 9.92
N MET A 199 3.85 12.57 11.05
CA MET A 199 4.12 13.62 12.05
C MET A 199 4.84 14.83 11.46
N ASN A 200 5.89 14.60 10.65
CA ASN A 200 6.66 15.69 10.06
C ASN A 200 5.92 16.40 8.92
N ASN A 201 5.09 15.70 8.17
CA ASN A 201 4.20 16.32 7.18
C ASN A 201 3.11 17.17 7.85
N GLU A 202 2.59 16.73 9.00
CA GLU A 202 1.62 17.48 9.79
C GLU A 202 2.25 18.78 10.33
N ILE A 203 3.45 18.69 10.95
CA ILE A 203 4.20 19.87 11.40
C ILE A 203 4.40 20.87 10.25
N LYS A 204 4.85 20.39 9.10
CA LYS A 204 5.06 21.24 7.92
C LYS A 204 3.77 21.91 7.47
N LYS A 205 2.68 21.14 7.40
CA LYS A 205 1.37 21.66 7.02
C LYS A 205 0.86 22.69 8.02
N ASP A 206 0.95 22.42 9.30
CA ASP A 206 0.50 23.34 10.34
C ASP A 206 1.26 24.67 10.32
N VAL A 207 2.57 24.60 10.05
CA VAL A 207 3.38 25.83 9.89
C VAL A 207 2.97 26.59 8.63
N ASP A 208 2.77 25.90 7.50
CA ASP A 208 2.35 26.51 6.24
C ASP A 208 0.95 27.14 6.36
N ASP A 209 -0.01 26.44 6.99
CA ASP A 209 -1.37 26.90 7.20
C ASP A 209 -1.43 28.12 8.15
N ASN A 210 -0.51 28.22 9.10
CA ASN A 210 -0.42 29.34 10.04
C ASN A 210 0.49 30.49 9.59
N ALA A 211 1.34 30.27 8.59
CA ALA A 211 2.35 31.25 8.16
C ALA A 211 1.74 32.57 7.71
N GLU A 212 0.67 32.55 6.88
CA GLU A 212 -0.02 33.74 6.41
C GLU A 212 -0.72 34.48 7.56
N LYS A 213 -1.34 33.74 8.48
CA LYS A 213 -2.00 34.33 9.65
C LYS A 213 -0.99 35.04 10.55
N LEU A 214 0.15 34.36 10.81
CA LEU A 214 1.21 34.91 11.65
C LEU A 214 1.85 36.13 11.00
N LYS A 215 2.06 36.11 9.69
CA LYS A 215 2.51 37.23 8.90
C LYS A 215 1.53 38.42 9.02
N GLY A 216 0.23 38.17 8.84
CA GLY A 216 -0.81 39.20 8.98
C GLY A 216 -0.84 39.80 10.38
N GLN A 217 -0.66 39.00 11.43
CA GLN A 217 -0.59 39.48 12.82
C GLN A 217 0.66 40.35 13.07
N ILE A 218 1.80 39.97 12.49
CA ILE A 218 3.04 40.79 12.58
C ILE A 218 2.84 42.12 11.86
N GLU A 219 2.34 42.10 10.63
CA GLU A 219 2.09 43.32 9.84
C GLU A 219 1.07 44.24 10.51
N GLU A 220 0.02 43.68 11.13
CA GLU A 220 -0.96 44.43 11.91
C GLU A 220 -0.29 45.10 13.11
N LYS A 221 0.50 44.35 13.89
CA LYS A 221 1.19 44.90 15.06
C LYS A 221 2.29 45.90 14.72
N GLU A 222 3.01 45.69 13.63
CA GLU A 222 3.97 46.68 13.11
C GLU A 222 3.27 47.98 12.75
N ARG A 223 2.10 47.91 12.14
CA ARG A 223 1.27 49.10 11.83
C ARG A 223 0.77 49.76 13.10
N ASP A 224 0.30 48.98 14.08
CA ASP A 224 -0.14 49.51 15.38
C ASP A 224 1.00 50.27 16.08
N VAL A 225 2.20 49.68 16.13
CA VAL A 225 3.40 50.32 16.69
C VAL A 225 3.74 51.61 15.93
N GLN A 226 3.75 51.57 14.58
CA GLN A 226 4.03 52.75 13.76
C GLN A 226 3.01 53.87 13.97
N LEU A 227 1.72 53.53 14.03
CA LEU A 227 0.65 54.48 14.28
C LEU A 227 0.80 55.13 15.67
N LYS A 228 1.16 54.37 16.69
CA LYS A 228 1.41 54.88 18.04
C LYS A 228 2.68 55.69 18.12
N GLN A 229 3.75 55.28 17.47
CA GLN A 229 5.01 56.05 17.40
C GLN A 229 4.87 57.37 16.61
N ALA A 230 3.92 57.45 15.67
CA ALA A 230 3.63 58.66 14.92
C ALA A 230 2.94 59.74 15.77
N ILE A 231 2.49 59.39 16.99
CA ILE A 231 1.93 60.38 17.92
C ILE A 231 3.08 61.18 18.51
N GLU A 232 3.09 62.46 18.25
CA GLU A 232 4.11 63.39 18.81
C GLU A 232 3.87 63.56 20.31
N VAL A 233 4.42 62.65 21.10
CA VAL A 233 4.27 62.64 22.57
C VAL A 233 4.83 63.88 23.22
N SER A 234 5.90 64.49 22.65
CA SER A 234 6.50 65.74 23.15
C SER A 234 5.53 66.88 23.14
N ASP A 235 4.77 67.05 22.05
CA ASP A 235 3.78 68.13 21.94
C ASP A 235 2.57 67.85 22.84
N LEU A 236 2.15 66.63 22.96
CA LEU A 236 1.09 66.24 23.88
C LEU A 236 1.49 66.39 25.36
N GLU A 237 2.74 66.11 25.73
CA GLU A 237 3.25 66.35 27.08
C GLU A 237 3.34 67.84 27.39
N LEU A 238 3.74 68.70 26.41
CA LEU A 238 3.68 70.12 26.55
C LEU A 238 2.23 70.60 26.71
N GLN A 239 1.30 70.11 25.90
CA GLN A 239 -0.11 70.39 25.98
C GLN A 239 -0.73 69.99 27.31
N LYS A 240 -0.38 68.77 27.79
CA LYS A 240 -0.78 68.20 29.09
C LYS A 240 -0.32 69.14 30.23
N ASN A 241 0.96 69.53 30.18
CA ASN A 241 1.51 70.43 31.19
C ASN A 241 0.83 71.83 31.18
N SER A 242 0.60 72.42 30.00
CA SER A 242 -0.16 73.64 29.85
C SER A 242 -1.59 73.51 30.36
N LEU A 243 -2.28 72.37 30.05
CA LEU A 243 -3.62 72.12 30.57
C LEU A 243 -3.63 71.99 32.10
N LYS A 244 -2.60 71.31 32.68
CA LYS A 244 -2.44 71.26 34.14
C LYS A 244 -2.25 72.59 34.78
N GLU A 245 -1.37 73.46 34.23
CA GLU A 245 -1.19 74.81 34.69
C GLU A 245 -2.50 75.61 34.61
N GLN A 246 -3.26 75.47 33.52
CA GLN A 246 -4.56 76.16 33.38
C GLN A 246 -5.59 75.64 34.39
N ILE A 247 -5.55 74.30 34.69
CA ILE A 247 -6.40 73.72 35.71
C ILE A 247 -6.00 74.19 37.11
N GLU A 248 -4.70 74.24 37.41
CA GLU A 248 -4.19 74.80 38.67
C GLU A 248 -4.55 76.27 38.83
N ASP A 249 -4.47 77.06 37.75
CA ASP A 249 -4.86 78.48 37.73
C ASP A 249 -6.39 78.69 37.90
N CYS A 250 -7.19 77.75 37.29
CA CYS A 250 -8.64 77.70 37.55
C CYS A 250 -8.95 77.31 39.00
N ILE A 251 -8.19 76.43 39.58
CA ILE A 251 -8.30 76.00 40.97
C ILE A 251 -7.88 77.13 41.92
N ALA A 252 -6.75 77.78 41.64
CA ALA A 252 -6.28 78.94 42.41
C ALA A 252 -7.29 80.08 42.41
N LYS A 253 -8.04 80.31 41.32
CA LYS A 253 -9.11 81.33 41.19
C LYS A 253 -10.41 80.88 41.90
N GLN A 254 -10.55 79.64 42.29
CA GLN A 254 -11.67 79.13 43.11
C GLN A 254 -11.43 79.26 44.62
N THR A 255 -10.42 80.05 45.05
CA THR A 255 -10.07 80.26 46.45
C THR A 255 -11.23 80.75 47.26
N ASP A 256 -11.89 79.90 47.95
CA ASP A 256 -12.47 80.00 49.29
C ASP A 256 -13.17 78.72 49.81
N ASN A 257 -12.87 77.54 49.21
CA ASN A 257 -13.49 76.33 49.67
C ASN A 257 -12.58 75.08 49.54
N ASP A 258 -11.50 75.02 50.29
CA ASP A 258 -10.64 73.80 50.41
C ASP A 258 -11.42 72.53 50.86
N LYS A 259 -12.50 72.71 51.60
CA LYS A 259 -13.34 71.62 52.03
C LYS A 259 -14.21 71.03 50.92
N LEU A 260 -14.76 71.89 50.05
CA LEU A 260 -15.56 71.38 48.91
C LEU A 260 -14.71 70.75 47.84
N MET A 261 -13.50 71.22 47.65
CA MET A 261 -12.52 70.66 46.75
C MET A 261 -12.08 69.21 47.20
N ALA A 262 -11.80 69.05 48.51
CA ALA A 262 -11.43 67.77 49.07
C ALA A 262 -12.56 66.70 48.97
N GLU A 263 -13.82 67.18 49.14
CA GLU A 263 -14.98 66.25 48.93
C GLU A 263 -15.18 65.92 47.46
N TYR A 264 -14.91 66.83 46.53
CA TYR A 264 -14.99 66.63 45.08
C TYR A 264 -13.92 65.67 44.60
N ASP A 265 -12.65 65.85 45.00
CA ASP A 265 -11.54 65.00 44.60
C ASP A 265 -11.74 63.56 45.13
N LYS A 266 -12.23 63.43 46.36
CA LYS A 266 -12.56 62.17 46.96
C LYS A 266 -13.72 61.47 46.24
N ALA A 267 -14.80 62.18 45.93
CA ALA A 267 -15.94 61.61 45.21
C ALA A 267 -15.57 61.18 43.77
N SER A 268 -14.75 62.04 43.08
CA SER A 268 -14.26 61.74 41.72
C SER A 268 -13.35 60.48 41.68
N SER A 269 -12.43 60.40 42.66
CA SER A 269 -11.55 59.21 42.81
C SER A 269 -12.34 57.94 43.12
N ASP A 270 -13.32 58.03 44.00
CA ASP A 270 -14.19 56.91 44.35
C ASP A 270 -15.00 56.40 43.13
N ILE A 271 -15.52 57.32 42.29
CA ILE A 271 -16.24 56.98 41.05
C ILE A 271 -15.34 56.23 40.06
N LEU A 272 -14.10 56.73 39.85
CA LEU A 272 -13.14 56.08 38.96
C LEU A 272 -12.76 54.68 39.41
N ASN A 273 -12.51 54.49 40.70
CA ASN A 273 -12.21 53.18 41.27
C ASN A 273 -13.40 52.20 41.13
N LEU A 274 -14.60 52.67 41.40
CA LEU A 274 -15.81 51.86 41.23
C LEU A 274 -16.07 51.46 39.77
N LYS A 275 -15.82 52.38 38.81
CA LYS A 275 -15.91 52.06 37.36
C LYS A 275 -14.84 51.05 36.91
N PHE A 276 -13.64 51.15 37.48
CA PHE A 276 -12.59 50.16 37.22
C PHE A 276 -12.93 48.77 37.79
N GLU A 277 -13.45 48.71 39.01
CA GLU A 277 -13.91 47.46 39.63
C GLU A 277 -15.02 46.80 38.81
N LEU A 278 -15.93 47.58 38.26
CA LEU A 278 -17.03 47.15 37.42
C LEU A 278 -16.54 46.50 36.11
N SER A 279 -15.55 47.15 35.49
CA SER A 279 -14.89 46.63 34.28
C SER A 279 -14.09 45.37 34.54
N ASP A 280 -13.36 45.29 35.66
CA ASP A 280 -12.55 44.11 36.02
C ASP A 280 -13.41 42.90 36.36
N MET A 281 -14.60 43.09 36.94
CA MET A 281 -15.58 42.07 37.22
C MET A 281 -16.08 41.39 35.94
N SER A 282 -16.43 42.18 34.92
CA SER A 282 -16.87 41.66 33.61
C SER A 282 -15.76 40.88 32.92
N ARG A 283 -14.53 41.39 32.97
CA ARG A 283 -13.38 40.73 32.36
C ARG A 283 -13.09 39.36 33.02
N LYS A 284 -13.06 39.28 34.35
CA LYS A 284 -12.78 38.05 35.09
C LYS A 284 -13.85 37.00 34.88
N ALA A 285 -15.12 37.40 34.86
CA ALA A 285 -16.22 36.46 34.65
C ALA A 285 -16.16 35.77 33.28
N ASN A 286 -15.71 36.50 32.26
CA ASN A 286 -15.62 35.97 30.92
C ASN A 286 -14.35 35.12 30.67
N GLU A 287 -13.26 35.31 31.42
CA GLU A 287 -11.97 34.66 31.17
C GLU A 287 -12.05 33.13 31.32
N GLU A 288 -12.72 32.62 32.35
CA GLU A 288 -12.89 31.19 32.56
C GLU A 288 -13.82 30.56 31.52
N ASN A 289 -14.87 31.28 31.14
CA ASN A 289 -15.80 30.81 30.11
C ASN A 289 -15.08 30.65 28.75
N VAL A 290 -14.27 31.61 28.36
CA VAL A 290 -13.47 31.54 27.12
C VAL A 290 -12.49 30.34 27.15
N LYS A 291 -11.84 30.10 28.29
CA LYS A 291 -10.95 28.95 28.46
C LYS A 291 -11.71 27.62 28.33
N ALA A 292 -12.88 27.53 28.95
CA ALA A 292 -13.73 26.34 28.89
C ALA A 292 -14.21 26.05 27.46
N ARG A 293 -14.69 27.09 26.75
CA ARG A 293 -15.11 26.96 25.35
C ARG A 293 -13.98 26.48 24.44
N ARG A 294 -12.80 27.11 24.50
CA ARG A 294 -11.64 26.71 23.69
C ARG A 294 -11.21 25.26 23.92
N LYS A 295 -11.31 24.79 25.17
CA LYS A 295 -10.99 23.39 25.48
C LYS A 295 -11.94 22.42 24.80
N LEU A 296 -13.24 22.70 24.83
CA LEU A 296 -14.26 21.88 24.19
C LEU A 296 -14.13 21.92 22.65
N GLU A 297 -13.89 23.10 22.07
CA GLU A 297 -13.67 23.27 20.63
C GLU A 297 -12.48 22.44 20.14
N SER A 298 -11.38 22.42 20.91
CA SER A 298 -10.23 21.58 20.60
C SER A 298 -10.56 20.07 20.67
N GLN A 299 -11.33 19.66 21.68
CA GLN A 299 -11.73 18.26 21.81
C GLN A 299 -12.64 17.81 20.65
N ILE A 300 -13.59 18.67 20.27
CA ILE A 300 -14.49 18.44 19.13
C ILE A 300 -13.69 18.31 17.82
N SER A 301 -12.72 19.20 17.61
CA SER A 301 -11.86 19.14 16.42
C SER A 301 -11.07 17.82 16.32
N ASN A 302 -10.48 17.42 17.42
CA ASN A 302 -9.73 16.15 17.48
C ASN A 302 -10.65 14.94 17.23
N LEU A 303 -11.83 14.94 17.81
CA LEU A 303 -12.77 13.84 17.67
C LEU A 303 -13.33 13.75 16.25
N ASN A 304 -13.58 14.88 15.60
CA ASN A 304 -13.96 14.92 14.19
C ASN A 304 -12.90 14.29 13.27
N TYR A 305 -11.62 14.55 13.54
CA TYR A 305 -10.54 13.90 12.80
C TYR A 305 -10.58 12.36 12.97
N VAL A 306 -10.73 11.89 14.21
CA VAL A 306 -10.83 10.43 14.49
C VAL A 306 -12.05 9.80 13.81
N ILE A 307 -13.18 10.53 13.75
CA ILE A 307 -14.39 10.07 13.05
C ILE A 307 -14.14 9.92 11.54
N GLU A 308 -13.48 10.89 10.91
CA GLU A 308 -13.17 10.81 9.47
C GLU A 308 -12.19 9.69 9.13
N ASP A 309 -11.20 9.47 9.98
CA ASP A 309 -10.28 8.33 9.85
C ASP A 309 -11.01 6.99 10.02
N SER A 310 -11.90 6.92 11.01
CA SER A 310 -12.74 5.73 11.24
C SER A 310 -13.63 5.41 10.05
N LYS A 311 -14.23 6.41 9.41
CA LYS A 311 -15.06 6.23 8.21
C LYS A 311 -14.27 5.64 7.04
N LYS A 312 -13.04 6.15 6.81
CA LYS A 312 -12.15 5.60 5.78
C LYS A 312 -11.78 4.14 6.08
N SER A 313 -11.48 3.87 7.34
CA SER A 313 -11.14 2.52 7.80
C SER A 313 -12.32 1.54 7.63
N ILE A 314 -13.55 1.98 7.83
CA ILE A 314 -14.76 1.20 7.58
C ILE A 314 -14.93 0.92 6.09
N SER A 315 -14.78 1.94 5.25
CA SER A 315 -14.89 1.78 3.79
C SER A 315 -13.93 0.70 3.27
N ASN A 316 -12.68 0.73 3.71
CA ASN A 316 -11.71 -0.28 3.33
C ASN A 316 -12.11 -1.70 3.80
N ALA A 317 -12.67 -1.80 5.00
CA ALA A 317 -13.15 -3.09 5.50
C ALA A 317 -14.42 -3.58 4.76
N GLU A 318 -15.28 -2.68 4.31
CA GLU A 318 -16.44 -3.01 3.47
C GLU A 318 -16.01 -3.57 2.10
N ASP A 319 -14.95 -2.99 1.52
CA ASP A 319 -14.38 -3.48 0.27
C ASP A 319 -13.86 -4.93 0.43
N VAL A 320 -13.20 -5.24 1.56
CA VAL A 320 -12.74 -6.61 1.85
C VAL A 320 -13.92 -7.56 1.98
N VAL A 321 -14.94 -7.19 2.75
CA VAL A 321 -16.16 -8.00 2.91
C VAL A 321 -16.86 -8.23 1.57
N SER A 322 -16.90 -7.21 0.71
CA SER A 322 -17.47 -7.32 -0.63
C SER A 322 -16.69 -8.30 -1.50
N PHE A 323 -15.37 -8.15 -1.50
CA PHE A 323 -14.48 -9.04 -2.25
C PHE A 323 -14.63 -10.51 -1.84
N ASP A 324 -14.69 -10.77 -0.54
CA ASP A 324 -14.85 -12.13 -0.02
C ASP A 324 -16.22 -12.73 -0.40
N LYS A 325 -17.28 -11.93 -0.38
CA LYS A 325 -18.62 -12.34 -0.84
C LYS A 325 -18.64 -12.72 -2.32
N ASP A 326 -17.97 -11.94 -3.15
CA ASP A 326 -17.87 -12.22 -4.57
C ASP A 326 -17.10 -13.53 -4.80
N LYS A 327 -16.03 -13.75 -4.05
CA LYS A 327 -15.26 -14.99 -4.11
C LYS A 327 -16.04 -16.21 -3.62
N ILE A 328 -16.84 -16.05 -2.59
CA ILE A 328 -17.75 -17.12 -2.13
C ILE A 328 -18.73 -17.49 -3.24
N ALA A 329 -19.32 -16.51 -3.93
CA ALA A 329 -20.23 -16.77 -5.02
C ALA A 329 -19.56 -17.52 -6.19
N GLU A 330 -18.32 -17.12 -6.53
CA GLU A 330 -17.51 -17.76 -7.56
C GLU A 330 -17.22 -19.25 -7.23
N TYR A 331 -16.74 -19.51 -6.01
CA TYR A 331 -16.42 -20.88 -5.60
C TYR A 331 -17.66 -21.72 -5.36
N GLN A 332 -18.74 -21.13 -4.87
CA GLN A 332 -20.02 -21.83 -4.74
C GLN A 332 -20.52 -22.29 -6.11
N LYS A 333 -20.48 -21.38 -7.11
CA LYS A 333 -20.85 -21.73 -8.48
C LYS A 333 -19.98 -22.86 -9.02
N THR A 334 -18.65 -22.77 -8.84
CA THR A 334 -17.72 -23.80 -9.29
C THR A 334 -18.01 -25.16 -8.65
N LEU A 335 -18.40 -25.17 -7.38
CA LEU A 335 -18.79 -26.38 -6.67
C LEU A 335 -20.08 -26.98 -7.22
N ASP A 336 -21.08 -26.13 -7.49
CA ASP A 336 -22.37 -26.58 -8.00
C ASP A 336 -22.28 -27.05 -9.46
N ASP A 337 -21.47 -26.37 -10.27
CA ASP A 337 -21.12 -26.81 -11.62
C ASP A 337 -20.43 -28.18 -11.58
N SER A 338 -19.44 -28.36 -10.67
CA SER A 338 -18.77 -29.64 -10.49
C SER A 338 -19.72 -30.77 -10.05
N ARG A 339 -20.69 -30.46 -9.19
CA ARG A 339 -21.74 -31.43 -8.81
C ARG A 339 -22.61 -31.85 -9.97
N THR A 340 -22.91 -30.90 -10.85
CA THR A 340 -23.72 -31.13 -12.03
C THR A 340 -22.95 -31.97 -13.05
N GLU A 341 -21.68 -31.60 -13.30
CA GLU A 341 -20.77 -32.37 -14.18
C GLU A 341 -20.60 -33.82 -13.67
N TRP A 342 -20.41 -33.95 -12.34
CA TRP A 342 -20.23 -35.28 -11.72
C TRP A 342 -21.46 -36.18 -11.88
N LYS A 343 -22.68 -35.62 -11.70
CA LYS A 343 -23.91 -36.37 -11.90
C LYS A 343 -24.07 -36.82 -13.35
N ALA A 344 -23.81 -35.90 -14.27
CA ALA A 344 -23.88 -36.17 -15.69
C ALA A 344 -22.91 -37.30 -16.10
N GLU A 345 -21.65 -37.24 -15.63
CA GLU A 345 -20.66 -38.25 -15.93
C GLU A 345 -20.98 -39.58 -15.24
N LYS A 346 -21.54 -39.57 -14.02
CA LYS A 346 -21.96 -40.78 -13.30
C LYS A 346 -23.08 -41.51 -14.04
N GLU A 347 -24.01 -40.79 -14.64
CA GLU A 347 -25.14 -41.36 -15.36
C GLU A 347 -24.77 -41.82 -16.78
N ARG A 348 -23.61 -41.43 -17.28
CA ARG A 348 -23.15 -41.75 -18.61
C ARG A 348 -23.01 -43.28 -18.78
N VAL A 349 -23.65 -43.79 -19.77
CA VAL A 349 -23.64 -45.21 -20.12
C VAL A 349 -22.80 -45.46 -21.36
N PHE A 350 -22.27 -46.62 -21.43
CA PHE A 350 -21.55 -47.07 -22.61
C PHE A 350 -22.54 -47.25 -23.78
N ASP A 351 -22.24 -46.61 -24.89
CA ASP A 351 -23.05 -46.81 -26.09
C ASP A 351 -22.65 -48.07 -26.81
N GLU A 352 -23.55 -49.01 -26.81
CA GLU A 352 -23.32 -50.32 -27.42
C GLU A 352 -23.10 -50.28 -28.95
N ASN A 353 -23.48 -49.17 -29.62
CA ASN A 353 -23.17 -48.97 -31.01
C ASN A 353 -21.67 -48.89 -31.30
N ASN A 354 -20.87 -48.55 -30.31
CA ASN A 354 -19.40 -48.52 -30.40
C ASN A 354 -18.77 -49.92 -30.45
N LEU A 355 -19.57 -50.96 -30.25
CA LEU A 355 -19.14 -52.36 -30.41
C LEU A 355 -19.17 -52.85 -31.85
N ILE A 356 -19.68 -52.02 -32.74
CA ILE A 356 -19.80 -52.31 -34.18
C ILE A 356 -18.80 -51.46 -34.95
N CYS A 357 -18.05 -52.03 -35.83
CA CYS A 357 -17.09 -51.28 -36.64
C CYS A 357 -17.83 -50.30 -37.57
N PRO A 358 -17.55 -49.00 -37.53
CA PRO A 358 -18.26 -48.00 -38.34
C PRO A 358 -18.03 -48.14 -39.84
N TYR A 359 -16.95 -48.83 -40.24
CA TYR A 359 -16.58 -49.01 -41.65
C TYR A 359 -17.16 -50.28 -42.27
N CYS A 360 -16.98 -51.45 -41.60
CA CYS A 360 -17.42 -52.72 -42.12
C CYS A 360 -18.77 -53.20 -41.54
N LYS A 361 -19.36 -52.49 -40.59
CA LYS A 361 -20.63 -52.79 -39.93
C LYS A 361 -20.68 -54.14 -39.20
N GLN A 362 -19.53 -54.78 -38.98
CA GLN A 362 -19.44 -56.04 -38.21
C GLN A 362 -19.13 -55.73 -36.77
N GLU A 363 -19.60 -56.58 -35.90
CA GLU A 363 -19.26 -56.49 -34.49
C GLU A 363 -17.78 -56.80 -34.28
N TYR A 364 -17.18 -56.09 -33.33
CA TYR A 364 -15.80 -56.38 -32.94
C TYR A 364 -15.68 -57.75 -32.24
N PRO A 365 -14.52 -58.40 -32.36
CA PRO A 365 -14.24 -59.61 -31.57
C PRO A 365 -14.44 -59.34 -30.07
N GLU A 366 -14.84 -60.40 -29.33
CA GLU A 366 -15.18 -60.29 -27.90
C GLU A 366 -14.05 -59.67 -27.07
N GLU A 367 -12.82 -60.04 -27.31
CA GLU A 367 -11.66 -59.43 -26.66
C GLU A 367 -11.60 -57.90 -26.85
N LYS A 368 -11.96 -57.42 -28.02
CA LYS A 368 -11.96 -55.98 -28.34
C LYS A 368 -13.19 -55.28 -27.78
N LYS A 369 -14.33 -55.95 -27.70
CA LYS A 369 -15.53 -55.44 -27.04
C LYS A 369 -15.34 -55.28 -25.54
N GLU A 370 -14.73 -56.30 -24.89
CA GLU A 370 -14.42 -56.22 -23.47
C GLU A 370 -13.42 -55.11 -23.17
N LYS A 371 -12.40 -54.95 -24.04
CA LYS A 371 -11.44 -53.87 -23.90
C LYS A 371 -12.09 -52.48 -24.02
N LEU A 372 -12.96 -52.29 -25.03
CA LEU A 372 -13.67 -51.00 -25.20
C LEU A 372 -14.57 -50.69 -24.01
N LYS A 373 -15.24 -51.68 -23.44
CA LYS A 373 -16.05 -51.49 -22.23
C LYS A 373 -15.18 -51.20 -21.01
N ALA A 374 -14.04 -51.89 -20.90
CA ALA A 374 -13.09 -51.64 -19.81
C ALA A 374 -12.44 -50.24 -19.91
N ASP A 375 -12.03 -49.86 -21.11
CA ASP A 375 -11.45 -48.55 -21.37
C ASP A 375 -12.47 -47.41 -21.07
N PHE A 376 -13.74 -47.61 -21.46
CA PHE A 376 -14.81 -46.67 -21.12
C PHE A 376 -14.99 -46.56 -19.60
N LYS A 377 -14.98 -47.68 -18.89
CA LYS A 377 -15.14 -47.68 -17.44
C LYS A 377 -13.97 -46.99 -16.74
N ALA A 378 -12.76 -47.28 -17.16
CA ALA A 378 -11.55 -46.66 -16.61
C ALA A 378 -11.55 -45.16 -16.88
N HIS A 379 -11.93 -44.74 -18.10
CA HIS A 379 -12.06 -43.33 -18.45
C HIS A 379 -13.12 -42.62 -17.59
N LYS A 380 -14.29 -43.24 -17.43
CA LYS A 380 -15.36 -42.71 -16.60
C LYS A 380 -14.93 -42.52 -15.14
N GLU A 381 -14.22 -43.53 -14.59
CA GLU A 381 -13.68 -43.47 -13.23
C GLU A 381 -12.66 -42.34 -13.08
N THR A 382 -11.78 -42.15 -14.07
CA THR A 382 -10.79 -41.08 -14.09
C THR A 382 -11.45 -39.70 -14.12
N GLU A 383 -12.49 -39.57 -14.97
CA GLU A 383 -13.18 -38.28 -15.11
C GLU A 383 -14.01 -37.93 -13.86
N LEU A 384 -14.65 -38.93 -13.25
CA LEU A 384 -15.33 -38.76 -11.96
C LEU A 384 -14.35 -38.33 -10.86
N SER A 385 -13.13 -38.89 -10.83
CA SER A 385 -12.11 -38.47 -9.88
C SER A 385 -11.69 -37.03 -10.11
N ARG A 386 -11.39 -36.63 -11.35
CA ARG A 386 -11.01 -35.26 -11.72
C ARG A 386 -12.06 -34.23 -11.29
N ILE A 387 -13.34 -34.57 -11.56
CA ILE A 387 -14.45 -33.66 -11.19
C ILE A 387 -14.58 -33.61 -9.66
N THR A 388 -14.38 -34.72 -8.99
CA THR A 388 -14.41 -34.78 -7.52
C THR A 388 -13.31 -33.92 -6.91
N ASP A 389 -12.10 -33.98 -7.44
CA ASP A 389 -10.97 -33.17 -6.95
C ASP A 389 -11.19 -31.69 -7.20
N LYS A 390 -11.74 -31.33 -8.40
CA LYS A 390 -12.15 -29.96 -8.70
C LYS A 390 -13.18 -29.44 -7.70
N GLY A 391 -14.22 -30.25 -7.42
CA GLY A 391 -15.26 -29.92 -6.46
C GLY A 391 -14.74 -29.81 -5.03
N ASN A 392 -13.85 -30.74 -4.63
CA ASN A 392 -13.26 -30.70 -3.30
C ASN A 392 -12.35 -29.48 -3.09
N THR A 393 -11.60 -29.12 -4.13
CA THR A 393 -10.77 -27.89 -4.09
C THR A 393 -11.64 -26.65 -3.95
N ALA A 394 -12.69 -26.55 -4.77
CA ALA A 394 -13.64 -25.44 -4.69
C ALA A 394 -14.32 -25.38 -3.30
N LYS A 395 -14.69 -26.54 -2.74
CA LYS A 395 -15.28 -26.63 -1.41
C LYS A 395 -14.30 -26.13 -0.35
N LYS A 396 -13.05 -26.59 -0.41
CA LYS A 396 -12.03 -26.16 0.56
C LYS A 396 -11.83 -24.66 0.52
N MET A 397 -11.66 -24.08 -0.68
CA MET A 397 -11.53 -22.65 -0.86
C MET A 397 -12.76 -21.88 -0.39
N LEU A 398 -13.94 -22.43 -0.66
CA LEU A 398 -15.21 -21.85 -0.19
C LEU A 398 -15.28 -21.81 1.34
N ASP A 399 -14.88 -22.90 2.01
CA ASP A 399 -14.92 -22.98 3.46
C ASP A 399 -13.87 -22.04 4.10
N GLU A 400 -12.67 -21.95 3.49
CA GLU A 400 -11.62 -21.03 3.92
C GLU A 400 -12.06 -19.56 3.81
N ILE A 401 -12.63 -19.16 2.65
CA ILE A 401 -13.09 -17.78 2.45
C ILE A 401 -14.30 -17.45 3.32
N LYS A 402 -15.18 -18.42 3.57
CA LYS A 402 -16.27 -18.22 4.52
C LYS A 402 -15.76 -17.93 5.94
N GLY A 403 -14.67 -18.59 6.32
CA GLY A 403 -14.00 -18.27 7.59
C GLY A 403 -13.47 -16.83 7.62
N LEU A 404 -12.74 -16.44 6.57
CA LEU A 404 -12.21 -15.09 6.43
C LEU A 404 -13.31 -14.03 6.38
N LEU A 405 -14.41 -14.31 5.68
CA LEU A 405 -15.56 -13.40 5.64
C LEU A 405 -16.14 -13.14 7.03
N VAL A 406 -16.28 -14.20 7.85
CA VAL A 406 -16.80 -14.04 9.22
C VAL A 406 -15.88 -13.15 10.05
N GLU A 407 -14.57 -13.34 9.93
CA GLU A 407 -13.59 -12.50 10.62
C GLU A 407 -13.65 -11.04 10.12
N ALA A 408 -13.72 -10.86 8.80
CA ALA A 408 -13.83 -9.53 8.18
C ALA A 408 -15.15 -8.82 8.56
N GLU A 409 -16.27 -9.54 8.59
CA GLU A 409 -17.56 -8.98 9.01
C GLU A 409 -17.56 -8.61 10.50
N GLN A 410 -16.91 -9.42 11.34
CA GLN A 410 -16.74 -9.10 12.75
C GLN A 410 -15.88 -7.84 12.93
N GLU A 411 -14.75 -7.79 12.23
CA GLU A 411 -13.88 -6.61 12.27
C GLU A 411 -14.59 -5.35 11.77
N LEU A 412 -15.39 -5.47 10.72
CA LEU A 412 -16.21 -4.37 10.20
C LEU A 412 -17.25 -3.91 11.25
N ALA A 413 -17.90 -4.87 11.92
CA ALA A 413 -18.86 -4.58 12.96
C ALA A 413 -18.21 -3.83 14.14
N ASP A 414 -17.04 -4.29 14.57
CA ASP A 414 -16.27 -3.66 15.66
C ASP A 414 -15.85 -2.22 15.31
N ARG A 415 -15.43 -2.00 14.06
CA ARG A 415 -15.09 -0.66 13.57
C ARG A 415 -16.32 0.25 13.52
N LYS A 416 -17.47 -0.26 13.06
CA LYS A 416 -18.74 0.49 13.04
C LYS A 416 -19.19 0.86 14.45
N GLN A 417 -19.08 -0.07 15.40
CA GLN A 417 -19.40 0.20 16.79
C GLN A 417 -18.50 1.28 17.41
N LYS A 418 -17.20 1.26 17.09
CA LYS A 418 -16.29 2.31 17.55
C LYS A 418 -16.65 3.67 16.96
N LEU A 419 -16.98 3.72 15.67
CA LEU A 419 -17.43 4.96 15.03
C LEU A 419 -18.70 5.50 15.70
N GLU A 420 -19.68 4.62 15.96
CA GLU A 420 -20.92 5.02 16.61
C GLU A 420 -20.67 5.64 17.99
N LYS A 421 -19.75 5.04 18.77
CA LYS A 421 -19.33 5.61 20.05
C LYS A 421 -18.75 7.00 19.90
N HIS A 422 -17.83 7.18 18.94
CA HIS A 422 -17.21 8.48 18.68
C HIS A 422 -18.24 9.52 18.25
N LEU A 423 -19.27 9.12 17.49
CA LEU A 423 -20.36 10.03 17.10
C LEU A 423 -21.21 10.45 18.31
N VAL A 424 -21.46 9.53 19.25
CA VAL A 424 -22.14 9.85 20.49
C VAL A 424 -21.31 10.82 21.34
N ASP A 425 -20.01 10.53 21.50
CA ASP A 425 -19.09 11.38 22.25
C ASP A 425 -19.00 12.79 21.63
N LEU A 426 -19.07 12.90 20.29
CA LEU A 426 -19.08 14.19 19.59
C LEU A 426 -20.34 15.00 19.93
N VAL A 427 -21.51 14.36 19.86
CA VAL A 427 -22.77 15.01 20.18
C VAL A 427 -22.79 15.52 21.63
N ASP A 428 -22.21 14.73 22.55
CA ASP A 428 -22.12 15.17 23.95
C ASP A 428 -21.20 16.38 24.13
N LEU A 429 -20.05 16.40 23.45
CA LEU A 429 -19.12 17.54 23.48
C LEU A 429 -19.75 18.79 22.84
N GLU A 430 -20.44 18.62 21.71
CA GLU A 430 -21.14 19.74 21.05
C GLU A 430 -22.26 20.30 21.94
N LYS A 431 -22.97 19.42 22.64
CA LYS A 431 -23.99 19.82 23.61
C LYS A 431 -23.37 20.59 24.77
N GLN A 432 -22.26 20.08 25.33
CA GLN A 432 -21.53 20.78 26.40
C GLN A 432 -21.04 22.16 25.94
N LEU A 433 -20.58 22.29 24.69
CA LEU A 433 -20.19 23.57 24.14
C LEU A 433 -21.37 24.52 23.94
N ALA A 434 -22.52 23.98 23.52
CA ALA A 434 -23.75 24.76 23.33
C ALA A 434 -24.37 25.23 24.66
N GLU A 435 -24.14 24.51 25.74
CA GLU A 435 -24.60 24.87 27.08
C GLU A 435 -23.76 26.01 27.70
N LEU A 436 -22.55 26.24 27.20
CA LEU A 436 -21.74 27.34 27.66
C LEU A 436 -22.19 28.66 26.99
N PRO A 437 -22.47 29.66 27.75
CA PRO A 437 -22.86 30.97 27.19
C PRO A 437 -21.75 31.53 26.30
N GLN A 438 -22.12 32.26 25.25
CA GLN A 438 -21.15 32.98 24.41
C GLN A 438 -20.43 34.05 25.19
N GLU A 439 -21.16 34.72 26.05
CA GLU A 439 -20.66 35.75 26.94
C GLU A 439 -21.44 35.72 28.24
N ILE A 440 -20.76 35.92 29.33
CA ILE A 440 -21.38 36.02 30.64
C ILE A 440 -21.70 37.49 30.89
N ASP A 441 -22.97 37.80 30.87
CA ASP A 441 -23.46 39.11 31.27
C ASP A 441 -23.52 39.17 32.79
N VAL A 442 -22.65 39.96 33.37
CA VAL A 442 -22.62 40.18 34.83
C VAL A 442 -23.48 41.35 35.26
N SER A 443 -24.11 42.08 34.34
CA SER A 443 -24.90 43.26 34.66
C SER A 443 -26.11 42.99 35.57
N ALA A 444 -26.57 41.74 35.56
CA ALA A 444 -27.70 41.32 36.40
C ALA A 444 -27.30 40.94 37.84
N THR A 445 -26.00 40.83 38.14
CA THR A 445 -25.52 40.41 39.46
C THR A 445 -25.77 41.49 40.51
N GLU A 446 -26.05 41.06 41.72
CA GLU A 446 -26.27 41.99 42.87
C GLU A 446 -25.03 42.86 43.13
N GLU A 447 -23.85 42.32 42.93
CA GLU A 447 -22.56 43.03 43.11
C GLU A 447 -22.37 44.14 42.05
N TYR A 448 -22.70 43.85 40.80
CA TYR A 448 -22.66 44.82 39.71
C TYR A 448 -23.63 46.01 39.97
N LYS A 449 -24.86 45.69 40.29
CA LYS A 449 -25.90 46.66 40.63
C LYS A 449 -25.54 47.49 41.86
N ALA A 450 -24.94 46.87 42.87
CA ALA A 450 -24.46 47.56 44.07
C ALA A 450 -23.37 48.59 43.78
N LEU A 451 -22.48 48.25 42.81
CA LEU A 451 -21.44 49.17 42.34
C LEU A 451 -22.06 50.34 41.53
N GLU A 452 -23.01 50.04 40.63
CA GLU A 452 -23.73 51.07 39.88
C GLU A 452 -24.51 52.01 40.82
N GLN A 453 -25.15 51.44 41.82
CA GLN A 453 -25.88 52.26 42.79
C GLN A 453 -24.94 53.17 43.59
N LYS A 454 -23.77 52.66 44.03
CA LYS A 454 -22.73 53.49 44.67
C LYS A 454 -22.21 54.60 43.79
N ILE A 455 -22.04 54.31 42.52
CA ILE A 455 -21.64 55.33 41.53
C ILE A 455 -22.72 56.40 41.43
N ALA A 456 -24.01 55.99 41.29
CA ALA A 456 -25.15 56.90 41.20
C ALA A 456 -25.30 57.80 42.44
N GLU A 457 -25.16 57.20 43.66
CA GLU A 457 -25.21 57.93 44.93
C GLU A 457 -24.08 59.00 45.04
N ARG A 458 -22.88 58.67 44.54
CA ARG A 458 -21.75 59.62 44.49
C ARG A 458 -21.96 60.70 43.46
N GLU A 459 -22.51 60.39 42.31
CA GLU A 459 -22.86 61.34 41.24
C GLU A 459 -24.00 62.30 41.72
N GLU A 460 -24.99 61.80 42.47
CA GLU A 460 -26.04 62.62 43.08
C GLU A 460 -25.51 63.51 44.17
N ALA A 461 -24.54 63.06 44.95
CA ALA A 461 -23.87 63.90 45.96
C ALA A 461 -23.08 65.07 45.31
N MET A 462 -22.48 64.83 44.13
CA MET A 462 -21.85 65.87 43.31
C MET A 462 -22.87 66.86 42.78
N HIS A 463 -24.08 66.45 42.39
CA HIS A 463 -25.13 67.37 41.93
C HIS A 463 -25.67 68.25 43.02
N LYS A 464 -25.74 67.82 44.26
CA LYS A 464 -26.23 68.58 45.41
C LYS A 464 -25.29 69.73 45.84
N ALA A 465 -24.03 69.66 45.42
CA ALA A 465 -23.06 70.76 45.66
C ALA A 465 -23.12 71.91 44.63
N ASN A 466 -24.07 71.87 43.71
CA ASN A 466 -24.17 72.77 42.57
C ASN A 466 -24.85 74.09 42.84
N ASP A 467 -25.26 74.40 44.08
CA ASP A 467 -25.97 75.65 44.43
C ASP A 467 -25.04 76.81 44.78
N ILE A 468 -23.86 76.80 44.25
CA ILE A 468 -22.88 77.91 44.42
C ILE A 468 -22.82 78.70 43.15
N SER A 469 -22.96 80.07 43.35
CA SER A 469 -23.04 81.15 42.38
C SER A 469 -22.51 80.92 40.94
N ALA A 470 -23.13 81.60 39.95
CA ALA A 470 -22.88 81.42 38.50
C ALA A 470 -21.39 81.49 38.10
N ILE A 471 -20.55 82.21 38.87
CA ILE A 471 -19.09 82.26 38.65
C ILE A 471 -18.41 80.96 39.00
N LYS A 472 -18.87 80.21 40.00
CA LYS A 472 -18.35 78.90 40.35
C LYS A 472 -18.77 77.83 39.34
N ALA A 473 -19.98 77.99 38.78
CA ALA A 473 -20.45 77.05 37.72
C ALA A 473 -19.66 77.27 36.42
N GLU A 474 -19.30 78.50 36.08
CA GLU A 474 -18.53 78.78 34.87
C GLU A 474 -17.06 78.36 35.00
N LEU A 475 -16.44 78.61 36.16
CA LEU A 475 -15.09 78.10 36.46
C LEU A 475 -15.05 76.59 36.52
N LYS A 476 -16.11 75.98 37.04
CA LYS A 476 -16.25 74.52 37.08
C LYS A 476 -16.48 73.94 35.68
N ALA A 477 -17.23 74.65 34.84
CA ALA A 477 -17.39 74.26 33.44
C ALA A 477 -16.05 74.34 32.66
N GLN A 478 -15.30 75.43 32.90
CA GLN A 478 -13.95 75.56 32.33
C GLN A 478 -12.99 74.51 32.82
N GLU A 479 -12.97 74.28 34.13
CA GLU A 479 -12.15 73.20 34.71
C GLU A 479 -12.53 71.79 34.16
N THR A 480 -13.84 71.54 33.99
CA THR A 480 -14.33 70.30 33.40
C THR A 480 -13.89 70.13 31.94
N ALA A 481 -14.02 71.19 31.16
CA ALA A 481 -13.56 71.21 29.77
C ALA A 481 -12.05 71.06 29.66
N LEU A 482 -11.27 71.67 30.51
CA LEU A 482 -9.82 71.56 30.57
C LEU A 482 -9.41 70.10 31.02
N ARG A 483 -10.09 69.53 32.00
CA ARG A 483 -9.88 68.13 32.42
C ARG A 483 -10.27 67.14 31.35
N GLN A 484 -11.31 67.45 30.59
CA GLN A 484 -11.70 66.57 29.47
C GLN A 484 -10.65 66.60 28.35
N GLN A 485 -10.10 67.79 28.07
CA GLN A 485 -8.98 68.00 27.16
C GLN A 485 -7.71 67.33 27.70
N LEU A 486 -7.46 67.43 29.02
CA LEU A 486 -6.35 66.75 29.68
C LEU A 486 -6.50 65.18 29.59
N ALA A 487 -7.72 64.71 29.89
CA ALA A 487 -8.00 63.25 29.80
C ALA A 487 -7.86 62.75 28.36
N GLU A 488 -8.25 63.57 27.38
CA GLU A 488 -8.05 63.20 25.98
C GLU A 488 -6.58 63.25 25.58
N CYS A 489 -5.83 64.26 26.07
CA CYS A 489 -4.39 64.30 25.88
C CYS A 489 -3.66 63.15 26.56
N GLU A 490 -4.02 62.84 27.82
CA GLU A 490 -3.47 61.65 28.54
C GLU A 490 -3.87 60.33 27.89
N SER A 491 -5.09 60.24 27.34
CA SER A 491 -5.52 59.09 26.55
C SER A 491 -4.70 58.93 25.26
N GLN A 492 -4.38 60.04 24.60
CA GLN A 492 -3.53 60.03 23.40
C GLN A 492 -2.09 59.65 23.73
N ILE A 493 -1.54 60.16 24.84
CA ILE A 493 -0.23 59.72 25.36
C ILE A 493 -0.23 58.24 25.74
N ALA A 494 -1.29 57.77 26.43
CA ALA A 494 -1.43 56.36 26.75
C ALA A 494 -1.57 55.45 25.50
N ARG A 495 -2.23 56.00 24.46
CA ARG A 495 -2.32 55.32 23.17
C ARG A 495 -0.99 55.27 22.41
N SER A 496 -0.05 56.15 22.72
CA SER A 496 1.30 56.12 22.14
C SER A 496 2.23 55.12 22.82
N ASP A 497 1.82 54.53 23.95
CA ASP A 497 2.60 53.48 24.60
C ASP A 497 2.69 52.25 23.69
N THR A 498 3.89 52.04 23.24
CA THR A 498 4.21 50.91 22.32
C THR A 498 4.74 49.69 23.04
N ALA A 499 5.07 49.78 24.35
CA ALA A 499 5.83 48.76 25.04
C ALA A 499 5.17 47.38 24.98
N ALA A 500 3.85 47.31 25.20
CA ALA A 500 3.12 46.05 25.13
C ALA A 500 3.00 45.51 23.69
N ASP A 501 2.84 46.40 22.71
CA ASP A 501 2.76 46.01 21.30
C ASP A 501 4.12 45.60 20.74
N GLU A 502 5.19 46.30 21.14
CA GLU A 502 6.57 45.94 20.79
C GLU A 502 6.94 44.55 21.40
N GLN A 503 6.59 44.33 22.66
CA GLN A 503 6.77 43.04 23.28
C GLN A 503 5.97 41.95 22.53
N ARG A 504 4.72 42.22 22.21
CA ARG A 504 3.88 41.29 21.45
C ARG A 504 4.40 41.06 20.04
N LEU A 505 4.89 42.08 19.39
CA LEU A 505 5.53 41.98 18.07
C LEU A 505 6.77 41.12 18.13
N GLU A 506 7.60 41.26 19.15
CA GLU A 506 8.78 40.41 19.31
C GLU A 506 8.42 38.95 19.60
N GLU A 507 7.39 38.73 20.44
CA GLU A 507 6.85 37.35 20.65
C GLU A 507 6.35 36.71 19.35
N LEU A 508 5.63 37.50 18.51
CA LEU A 508 5.14 37.00 17.23
C LEU A 508 6.30 36.72 16.25
N ARG A 509 7.32 37.57 16.23
CA ARG A 509 8.53 37.36 15.43
C ARG A 509 9.29 36.11 15.89
N GLN A 510 9.44 35.95 17.20
CA GLN A 510 10.08 34.74 17.76
C GLN A 510 9.26 33.49 17.41
N THR A 511 7.93 33.53 17.55
CA THR A 511 7.04 32.45 17.15
C THR A 511 7.21 32.08 15.67
N ARG A 512 7.39 33.07 14.80
CA ARG A 512 7.67 32.83 13.37
C ARG A 512 9.00 32.13 13.18
N ILE A 513 10.05 32.58 13.84
CA ILE A 513 11.38 31.98 13.79
C ILE A 513 11.33 30.52 14.27
N ASP A 514 10.66 30.28 15.39
CA ASP A 514 10.51 28.94 15.95
C ASP A 514 9.71 28.01 15.02
N SER A 515 8.65 28.54 14.40
CA SER A 515 7.85 27.81 13.42
C SER A 515 8.65 27.47 12.16
N GLU A 516 9.40 28.43 11.62
CA GLU A 516 10.30 28.21 10.47
C GLU A 516 11.39 27.17 10.80
N GLN A 517 11.95 27.23 12.02
CA GLN A 517 12.92 26.22 12.50
C GLN A 517 12.29 24.85 12.61
N ASN A 518 11.07 24.74 13.16
CA ASN A 518 10.33 23.48 13.24
C ASN A 518 10.05 22.89 11.85
N LYS A 519 9.65 23.75 10.90
CA LYS A 519 9.47 23.33 9.50
C LYS A 519 10.77 22.84 8.90
N ALA A 520 11.88 23.56 9.07
CA ALA A 520 13.18 23.16 8.57
C ALA A 520 13.65 21.84 9.17
N ASN A 521 13.41 21.62 10.47
CA ASN A 521 13.69 20.35 11.12
C ASN A 521 12.81 19.22 10.57
N ALA A 522 11.52 19.47 10.37
CA ALA A 522 10.61 18.49 9.78
C ALA A 522 11.00 18.16 8.33
N GLU A 523 11.34 19.16 7.52
CA GLU A 523 11.84 18.95 6.15
C GLU A 523 13.15 18.16 6.12
N LYS A 524 14.06 18.42 7.07
CA LYS A 524 15.28 17.64 7.23
C LYS A 524 14.97 16.18 7.54
N ILE A 525 14.05 15.90 8.47
CA ILE A 525 13.65 14.53 8.79
C ILE A 525 13.00 13.85 7.58
N LEU A 526 12.14 14.56 6.84
CA LEU A 526 11.51 14.03 5.61
C LEU A 526 12.57 13.69 4.54
N ASP A 527 13.57 14.55 4.34
CA ASP A 527 14.69 14.28 3.43
C ASP A 527 15.52 13.07 3.89
N LEU A 528 15.74 12.93 5.20
CA LEU A 528 16.40 11.75 5.76
C LEU A 528 15.57 10.48 5.56
N LEU A 529 14.24 10.54 5.67
CA LEU A 529 13.35 9.43 5.37
C LEU A 529 13.39 9.04 3.89
N ASP A 530 13.44 10.00 2.98
CA ASP A 530 13.58 9.74 1.55
C ASP A 530 14.94 9.07 1.24
N LYS A 531 16.00 9.51 1.91
CA LYS A 531 17.33 8.88 1.83
C LYS A 531 17.33 7.48 2.45
N LEU A 532 16.62 7.26 3.54
CA LEU A 532 16.45 5.95 4.18
C LEU A 532 15.73 4.98 3.22
N ASP A 533 14.63 5.42 2.63
CA ASP A 533 13.85 4.62 1.68
C ASP A 533 14.69 4.25 0.44
N LYS A 534 15.45 5.20 -0.08
CA LYS A 534 16.41 4.94 -1.16
C LYS A 534 17.48 3.93 -0.72
N ALA A 535 18.08 4.12 0.45
CA ALA A 535 19.12 3.22 0.98
C ALA A 535 18.57 1.81 1.23
N LYS A 536 17.34 1.70 1.71
CA LYS A 536 16.63 0.43 1.88
C LYS A 536 16.40 -0.27 0.54
N ASN A 537 15.93 0.49 -0.45
CA ASN A 537 15.70 -0.01 -1.79
C ASN A 537 17.02 -0.49 -2.44
N GLU A 538 18.11 0.25 -2.27
CA GLU A 538 19.44 -0.14 -2.71
C GLU A 538 19.93 -1.40 -1.99
N ALA A 539 19.78 -1.46 -0.66
CA ALA A 539 20.16 -2.63 0.13
C ALA A 539 19.35 -3.88 -0.24
N LEU A 540 18.04 -3.72 -0.48
CA LEU A 540 17.18 -4.80 -0.97
C LEU A 540 17.62 -5.26 -2.37
N ALA A 541 17.89 -4.32 -3.26
CA ALA A 541 18.35 -4.64 -4.60
C ALA A 541 19.73 -5.32 -4.56
N GLU A 542 20.65 -4.88 -3.71
CA GLU A 542 21.95 -5.50 -3.51
C GLU A 542 21.82 -6.89 -2.91
N ALA A 543 21.00 -7.06 -1.87
CA ALA A 543 20.72 -8.35 -1.26
C ALA A 543 20.15 -9.36 -2.26
N VAL A 544 19.17 -8.96 -3.08
CA VAL A 544 18.66 -9.78 -4.17
C VAL A 544 19.79 -10.08 -5.17
N ASN A 545 20.51 -9.07 -5.63
CA ASN A 545 21.53 -9.20 -6.66
C ASN A 545 22.75 -10.02 -6.21
N SER A 546 22.99 -10.15 -4.91
CA SER A 546 24.05 -11.01 -4.35
C SER A 546 23.82 -12.50 -4.62
N HIS A 547 22.59 -12.88 -4.89
CA HIS A 547 22.22 -14.27 -5.21
C HIS A 547 22.44 -14.64 -6.68
N PHE A 548 22.66 -13.66 -7.56
CA PHE A 548 22.80 -13.86 -9.00
C PHE A 548 24.23 -13.59 -9.46
N GLY A 549 24.73 -14.44 -10.34
CA GLY A 549 26.12 -14.35 -10.83
C GLY A 549 26.29 -13.29 -11.91
N LEU A 550 25.44 -13.32 -12.91
CA LEU A 550 25.50 -12.42 -14.08
C LEU A 550 24.40 -11.37 -14.09
N VAL A 551 23.20 -11.78 -13.72
CA VAL A 551 22.03 -10.91 -13.77
C VAL A 551 22.08 -9.89 -12.64
N LYS A 552 21.77 -8.65 -12.99
CA LYS A 552 21.49 -7.60 -12.03
C LYS A 552 20.04 -7.16 -12.22
N TRP A 553 19.26 -7.31 -11.17
CA TRP A 553 17.86 -6.91 -11.14
C TRP A 553 17.76 -5.41 -10.86
N GLN A 554 17.16 -4.69 -11.78
CA GLN A 554 16.69 -3.34 -11.54
C GLN A 554 15.30 -3.45 -10.92
N LEU A 555 15.21 -3.19 -9.61
CA LEU A 555 13.98 -3.34 -8.83
C LEU A 555 13.30 -2.00 -8.57
N PHE A 556 14.00 -0.90 -8.81
CA PHE A 556 13.54 0.46 -8.62
C PHE A 556 14.04 1.35 -9.75
N GLU A 557 13.19 2.23 -10.24
CA GLU A 557 13.51 3.27 -11.22
C GLU A 557 13.24 4.64 -10.59
N TYR A 558 14.27 5.44 -10.40
CA TYR A 558 14.21 6.74 -9.77
C TYR A 558 13.96 7.84 -10.79
N ALA A 559 12.98 8.70 -10.53
CA ALA A 559 12.74 9.92 -11.29
C ALA A 559 13.68 11.05 -10.81
N LYS A 560 13.82 12.11 -11.63
CA LYS A 560 14.66 13.27 -11.30
C LYS A 560 14.26 14.00 -10.01
N ASN A 561 13.02 13.87 -9.61
CA ASN A 561 12.46 14.49 -8.38
C ASN A 561 12.64 13.63 -7.12
N GLY A 562 13.40 12.53 -7.19
CA GLY A 562 13.65 11.61 -6.08
C GLY A 562 12.59 10.53 -5.88
N ASN A 563 11.41 10.67 -6.47
CA ASN A 563 10.38 9.62 -6.44
C ASN A 563 10.87 8.38 -7.20
N TYR A 564 10.39 7.22 -6.81
CA TYR A 564 10.73 5.98 -7.51
C TYR A 564 9.47 5.20 -7.91
N LYS A 565 9.64 4.44 -8.99
CA LYS A 565 8.67 3.45 -9.44
C LYS A 565 9.26 2.06 -9.23
N SER A 566 8.46 1.18 -8.65
CA SER A 566 8.82 -0.22 -8.55
C SER A 566 8.86 -0.84 -9.95
N CYS A 567 9.94 -1.53 -10.25
CA CYS A 567 10.11 -2.31 -11.49
C CYS A 567 10.72 -3.67 -11.15
N CYS A 568 10.81 -4.54 -12.12
CA CYS A 568 11.50 -5.82 -12.00
C CYS A 568 12.10 -6.15 -13.37
N ILE A 569 13.28 -5.63 -13.65
CA ILE A 569 13.93 -5.73 -14.94
C ILE A 569 15.27 -6.44 -14.77
N PRO A 570 15.41 -7.67 -15.27
CA PRO A 570 16.71 -8.34 -15.27
C PRO A 570 17.63 -7.74 -16.33
N THR A 571 18.85 -7.40 -15.94
CA THR A 571 19.87 -6.84 -16.83
C THR A 571 21.15 -7.65 -16.80
N VAL A 572 21.85 -7.70 -17.93
CA VAL A 572 23.22 -8.18 -18.06
C VAL A 572 24.02 -7.07 -18.72
N ASP A 573 25.14 -6.69 -18.13
CA ASP A 573 25.96 -5.54 -18.56
C ASP A 573 25.13 -4.24 -18.69
N GLY A 574 24.19 -4.04 -17.78
CA GLY A 574 23.31 -2.86 -17.76
C GLY A 574 22.21 -2.83 -18.83
N LYS A 575 22.06 -3.87 -19.64
CA LYS A 575 21.04 -3.97 -20.69
C LYS A 575 19.98 -5.00 -20.31
N SER A 576 18.71 -4.63 -20.44
CA SER A 576 17.60 -5.55 -20.17
C SER A 576 17.66 -6.78 -21.07
N ILE A 577 17.56 -7.97 -20.46
CA ILE A 577 17.48 -9.24 -21.20
C ILE A 577 16.07 -9.53 -21.72
N LEU A 578 15.08 -8.70 -21.38
CA LEU A 578 13.70 -8.79 -21.88
C LEU A 578 13.54 -8.11 -23.24
N THR A 579 14.50 -7.31 -23.66
CA THR A 579 14.43 -6.52 -24.88
C THR A 579 15.56 -6.87 -25.86
N THR A 580 15.44 -6.40 -27.08
CA THR A 580 16.48 -6.55 -28.12
C THR A 580 17.71 -5.65 -27.91
N MET A 581 17.70 -4.81 -26.87
CA MET A 581 18.87 -3.98 -26.50
C MET A 581 20.06 -4.83 -26.02
N SER A 582 19.78 -6.01 -25.45
CA SER A 582 20.80 -7.01 -25.12
C SER A 582 20.98 -7.98 -26.30
N ASN A 583 22.21 -8.38 -26.58
CA ASN A 583 22.46 -9.42 -27.57
C ASN A 583 21.86 -10.76 -27.17
N LYS A 584 21.62 -11.66 -28.15
CA LYS A 584 20.95 -12.95 -27.90
C LYS A 584 21.73 -13.81 -26.91
N GLY A 585 23.05 -13.84 -26.98
CA GLY A 585 23.91 -14.57 -26.06
C GLY A 585 23.72 -14.12 -24.59
N ASN A 586 23.81 -12.82 -24.33
CA ASN A 586 23.62 -12.27 -22.98
C ASN A 586 22.19 -12.52 -22.44
N ARG A 587 21.19 -12.49 -23.32
CA ARG A 587 19.81 -12.84 -22.93
C ARG A 587 19.71 -14.30 -22.46
N ILE A 588 20.35 -15.21 -23.17
CA ILE A 588 20.38 -16.64 -22.81
C ILE A 588 21.18 -16.82 -21.51
N LEU A 589 22.41 -16.30 -21.44
CA LEU A 589 23.24 -16.38 -20.24
C LEU A 589 22.54 -15.85 -19.00
N GLY A 590 21.85 -14.71 -19.10
CA GLY A 590 21.10 -14.13 -17.99
C GLY A 590 19.92 -15.02 -17.56
N ARG A 591 19.20 -15.64 -18.49
CA ARG A 591 18.10 -16.55 -18.18
C ARG A 591 18.58 -17.82 -17.50
N VAL A 592 19.70 -18.36 -17.93
CA VAL A 592 20.35 -19.51 -17.28
C VAL A 592 20.80 -19.14 -15.87
N ASP A 593 21.42 -17.96 -15.69
CA ASP A 593 21.82 -17.48 -14.38
C ASP A 593 20.63 -17.34 -13.42
N ILE A 594 19.48 -16.87 -13.91
CA ILE A 594 18.25 -16.81 -13.11
C ILE A 594 17.84 -18.19 -12.63
N CYS A 595 17.71 -19.17 -13.53
CA CYS A 595 17.32 -20.54 -13.18
C CYS A 595 18.31 -21.15 -12.18
N ASN A 596 19.61 -21.05 -12.45
CA ASN A 596 20.65 -21.63 -11.60
C ASN A 596 20.65 -20.98 -10.20
N SER A 597 20.54 -19.65 -10.14
CA SER A 597 20.49 -18.93 -8.86
C SER A 597 19.25 -19.27 -8.05
N ILE A 598 18.07 -19.34 -8.67
CA ILE A 598 16.85 -19.75 -7.99
C ILE A 598 16.98 -21.18 -7.42
N GLN A 599 17.56 -22.10 -8.19
CA GLN A 599 17.80 -23.48 -7.72
C GLN A 599 18.74 -23.49 -6.50
N LYS A 600 19.86 -22.76 -6.55
CA LYS A 600 20.81 -22.68 -5.44
C LYS A 600 20.17 -22.16 -4.16
N ILE A 601 19.41 -21.08 -4.26
CA ILE A 601 18.76 -20.44 -3.10
C ILE A 601 17.68 -21.36 -2.52
N SER A 602 16.90 -21.99 -3.40
CA SER A 602 15.79 -22.86 -2.99
C SER A 602 16.24 -24.24 -2.50
N GLY A 603 17.52 -24.56 -2.64
CA GLY A 603 18.04 -25.88 -2.28
C GLY A 603 17.58 -27.01 -3.18
N ILE A 604 17.14 -26.68 -4.40
CA ILE A 604 16.61 -27.64 -5.39
C ILE A 604 17.61 -27.78 -6.54
N SER A 605 17.71 -28.95 -7.14
CA SER A 605 18.51 -29.20 -8.34
C SER A 605 17.67 -29.98 -9.34
N VAL A 606 17.23 -29.32 -10.40
CA VAL A 606 16.32 -29.88 -11.42
C VAL A 606 16.85 -29.57 -12.81
N PRO A 607 16.47 -30.36 -13.84
CA PRO A 607 16.93 -30.19 -15.21
C PRO A 607 16.54 -28.80 -15.76
N ILE A 608 17.50 -28.09 -16.35
CA ILE A 608 17.30 -26.83 -17.08
C ILE A 608 17.31 -27.13 -18.58
N VAL A 609 16.24 -26.76 -19.27
CA VAL A 609 16.16 -26.87 -20.71
C VAL A 609 16.50 -25.52 -21.35
N LEU A 610 17.49 -25.52 -22.23
CA LEU A 610 18.02 -24.37 -22.93
C LEU A 610 17.86 -24.55 -24.45
N ASP A 611 16.99 -23.78 -25.06
CA ASP A 611 16.86 -23.71 -26.52
C ASP A 611 17.72 -22.61 -27.12
N ASP A 612 17.79 -22.55 -28.44
CA ASP A 612 18.57 -21.60 -29.19
C ASP A 612 20.09 -21.61 -28.83
N SER A 613 20.58 -22.74 -28.31
CA SER A 613 21.96 -22.86 -27.84
C SER A 613 23.01 -22.64 -28.95
N GLU A 614 22.65 -22.79 -30.22
CA GLU A 614 23.45 -22.44 -31.38
C GLU A 614 23.73 -20.92 -31.50
N SER A 615 22.91 -20.10 -30.82
CA SER A 615 23.13 -18.64 -30.75
C SER A 615 24.23 -18.26 -29.77
N LEU A 616 24.73 -19.20 -29.00
CA LEU A 616 25.87 -19.03 -28.12
C LEU A 616 27.15 -19.42 -28.87
N SER A 617 28.20 -18.61 -28.74
CA SER A 617 29.55 -19.03 -29.14
C SER A 617 29.96 -20.27 -28.33
N THR A 618 30.93 -21.01 -28.85
CA THR A 618 31.48 -22.18 -28.16
C THR A 618 31.92 -21.85 -26.73
N ASP A 619 32.56 -20.68 -26.54
CA ASP A 619 32.98 -20.21 -25.21
C ASP A 619 31.79 -19.94 -24.29
N ASN A 620 30.71 -19.35 -24.82
CA ASN A 620 29.50 -19.12 -24.04
C ASN A 620 28.72 -20.40 -23.74
N GLN A 621 28.73 -21.40 -24.63
CA GLN A 621 28.18 -22.73 -24.33
C GLN A 621 28.95 -23.39 -23.19
N LYS A 622 30.30 -23.33 -23.25
CA LYS A 622 31.16 -23.82 -22.16
C LYS A 622 30.88 -23.07 -20.86
N LYS A 623 30.77 -21.74 -20.92
CA LYS A 623 30.43 -20.91 -19.76
C LYS A 623 29.09 -21.29 -19.14
N VAL A 624 28.06 -21.56 -19.96
CA VAL A 624 26.75 -22.05 -19.47
C VAL A 624 26.91 -23.38 -18.75
N SER A 625 27.67 -24.31 -19.34
CA SER A 625 27.92 -25.64 -18.75
C SER A 625 28.66 -25.56 -17.41
N GLU A 626 29.56 -24.60 -17.26
CA GLU A 626 30.32 -24.33 -16.02
C GLU A 626 29.50 -23.58 -14.96
N MET A 627 28.53 -22.79 -15.40
CA MET A 627 27.66 -22.02 -14.48
C MET A 627 26.63 -22.88 -13.76
N VAL A 628 26.13 -23.90 -14.44
CA VAL A 628 24.97 -24.69 -13.98
C VAL A 628 25.43 -25.91 -13.17
N ASP A 629 25.01 -25.97 -11.92
CA ASP A 629 25.32 -27.11 -11.05
C ASP A 629 24.29 -28.26 -11.19
N SER A 630 23.16 -27.99 -11.81
CA SER A 630 22.11 -28.97 -12.10
C SER A 630 22.26 -29.54 -13.51
N GLN A 631 21.40 -30.51 -13.85
CA GLN A 631 21.37 -31.05 -15.20
C GLN A 631 21.03 -29.98 -16.24
N LEU A 632 21.77 -29.94 -17.34
CA LEU A 632 21.58 -29.01 -18.45
C LEU A 632 21.26 -29.73 -19.75
N ILE A 633 20.16 -29.37 -20.37
CA ILE A 633 19.70 -29.96 -21.65
C ILE A 633 19.70 -28.83 -22.69
N MET A 634 20.62 -28.88 -23.63
CA MET A 634 20.84 -27.86 -24.66
C MET A 634 20.26 -28.33 -25.99
N LEU A 635 19.38 -27.52 -26.57
CA LEU A 635 18.88 -27.73 -27.92
C LEU A 635 19.72 -26.89 -28.87
N ILE A 636 20.36 -27.54 -29.82
CA ILE A 636 21.33 -26.94 -30.74
C ILE A 636 20.93 -27.22 -32.18
N VAL A 637 20.77 -26.19 -32.97
CA VAL A 637 20.61 -26.33 -34.42
C VAL A 637 21.97 -26.58 -35.07
N ASN A 638 22.06 -27.65 -35.83
CA ASN A 638 23.25 -27.98 -36.67
C ASN A 638 22.77 -28.49 -38.03
N ASP A 639 23.69 -28.89 -38.87
CA ASP A 639 23.41 -29.43 -40.23
C ASP A 639 23.06 -30.91 -40.27
N SER A 640 22.96 -31.62 -39.12
CA SER A 640 22.66 -33.02 -39.09
C SER A 640 21.17 -33.30 -39.46
N GLU A 641 20.98 -34.17 -40.42
CA GLU A 641 19.66 -34.66 -40.82
C GLU A 641 19.01 -35.60 -39.77
N LYS A 642 19.84 -36.22 -38.95
CA LYS A 642 19.38 -37.06 -37.85
C LYS A 642 19.55 -36.31 -36.53
N LEU A 643 18.63 -36.54 -35.64
CA LEU A 643 18.74 -36.05 -34.28
C LEU A 643 19.82 -36.86 -33.56
N GLU A 644 20.78 -36.13 -32.97
CA GLU A 644 21.86 -36.66 -32.19
C GLU A 644 21.76 -36.17 -30.74
N ILE A 645 21.91 -37.08 -29.80
CA ILE A 645 22.02 -36.76 -28.38
C ILE A 645 23.41 -37.15 -27.93
N VAL A 646 24.12 -36.17 -27.41
CA VAL A 646 25.51 -36.41 -26.98
C VAL A 646 25.69 -35.83 -25.56
N GLU A 647 26.60 -36.43 -24.83
CA GLU A 647 27.12 -35.88 -23.59
C GLU A 647 27.95 -34.64 -23.92
N GLY A 648 27.72 -33.55 -23.19
CA GLY A 648 28.30 -32.23 -23.51
C GLY A 648 29.49 -31.83 -22.69
#